data_842f42f0343cc9076b992beac7835f48
#
_entry.id   842f42f0343cc9076b992beac7835f48
#
_cell.length_a   1.000
_cell.length_b   1.000
_cell.length_c   1.000
_cell.angle_alpha   90.00
_cell.angle_beta   90.00
_cell.angle_gamma   90.00
#
_symmetry.space_group_name_H-M   'P 1'
#
loop_
_entity.id
_entity.type
_entity.pdbx_description
1 polymer ?
#
loop_
_entity_poly.entity_id
_entity_poly.type
_entity_poly.pdbx_seq_one_letter_code
_entity_poly.pdbx_strand_id
1 'polypeptide(L)'
;MKKTVITSIIILLSLSANAQVTTDSTATAFNDSLFQTLPEVMVTGNKPVVKVDGGKLVFDVKQLVKDKPVDNAFDALKHLPGVTPQGDDINLGGMSVALMINGKLTSMSREQVVTLLKSMPASRVQNAEVMYSAPARYQVRGALINVVLEKDASKDASLQGELYTKAEAQDEARFNERASLTFHKGILTVDGYYSMTHGKSFHSTDKTGVHTLSNGEKHDIDTRMAIWGDSRPIHDYRIAADIDFAKDHQLSISYSGNFKEKNQHTKMSGLQNSTMDNHIKDILHNAHLDYTLPIGLNLGADFTYYKDNIEQDLTSELLGNKLDFITTSGQRINRSKFFAREEHKLGKKAMVNYGMVYTHIIDHSHQEYVPTGNTSAEQLPSPLSSRRTENILNIYGGGSVNLSDKLSAELSLAAEHSKTALWNEWDFYPTLSATYMPQSGRMWQLSFTTDKKYPDFWAMQNVTSYYGGNYEQIVGNPALKPSKDYKLSLVHVLHNKYIFRGWFTHSKDYFTQTMFQARDKLVEIDKFDNFDFRQEAGIMLSSPWKPAWWLDSRATVFGEWMRVKDSDYFDCPIDRNIAYAMLSANATFRFLRSHDLSLTLNGFARTKAYQGPLDLPASGNLDITLRYAFLGGNAIFTLYCNDIFRTMMITPENHWAGQNMRSKYSCYPTTGLSFTYRFGGYKAKYHEAVDTSRMKK
;
A
#
# COMPACT_ATOMS: atom_id res chain seq x y z
N MET A 1 32.30 -11.08 11.60
CA MET A 1 30.87 -10.71 11.59
C MET A 1 29.95 -11.66 12.39
N LYS A 2 30.15 -13.00 12.40
CA LYS A 2 29.32 -13.93 13.22
C LYS A 2 29.40 -13.72 14.75
N LYS A 3 30.47 -13.14 15.28
CA LYS A 3 30.64 -12.92 16.74
C LYS A 3 29.93 -11.68 17.29
N THR A 4 29.72 -10.64 16.47
CA THR A 4 29.10 -9.38 16.91
C THR A 4 27.58 -9.49 17.10
N VAL A 5 26.90 -10.28 16.28
CA VAL A 5 25.45 -10.52 16.40
C VAL A 5 25.10 -11.31 17.66
N ILE A 6 25.94 -12.30 18.02
CA ILE A 6 25.75 -13.12 19.21
C ILE A 6 25.97 -12.29 20.49
N THR A 7 26.92 -11.36 20.48
CA THR A 7 27.20 -10.49 21.63
C THR A 7 26.09 -9.50 21.92
N SER A 8 25.42 -8.97 20.88
CA SER A 8 24.25 -8.09 21.05
C SER A 8 23.02 -8.82 21.61
N ILE A 9 22.83 -10.09 21.27
CA ILE A 9 21.74 -10.91 21.82
C ILE A 9 21.99 -11.27 23.30
N ILE A 10 23.24 -11.48 23.68
CA ILE A 10 23.60 -11.80 25.08
C ILE A 10 23.45 -10.58 26.01
N ILE A 11 23.70 -9.37 25.53
CA ILE A 11 23.52 -8.13 26.32
C ILE A 11 22.03 -7.83 26.57
N LEU A 12 21.14 -8.20 25.65
CA LEU A 12 19.69 -8.06 25.86
C LEU A 12 19.09 -9.10 26.82
N LEU A 13 19.72 -10.26 26.98
CA LEU A 13 19.29 -11.29 27.92
C LEU A 13 19.80 -11.08 29.36
N SER A 14 20.81 -10.26 29.58
CA SER A 14 21.38 -10.02 30.91
C SER A 14 20.69 -8.89 31.70
N LEU A 15 19.75 -8.15 31.11
CA LEU A 15 19.01 -7.06 31.75
C LEU A 15 17.65 -7.47 32.37
N SER A 16 17.25 -8.75 32.27
CA SER A 16 15.93 -9.21 32.73
C SER A 16 15.95 -10.02 34.05
N ALA A 17 17.03 -10.05 34.79
CA ALA A 17 17.13 -10.86 36.01
C ALA A 17 17.26 -10.02 37.28
N ASN A 18 16.30 -9.14 37.58
CA ASN A 18 16.06 -8.66 38.97
C ASN A 18 14.75 -7.87 39.05
N ALA A 19 13.64 -8.57 39.22
CA ALA A 19 12.42 -8.01 39.81
C ALA A 19 11.77 -9.10 40.67
N GLN A 20 12.11 -9.09 41.95
CA GLN A 20 11.40 -9.86 42.96
C GLN A 20 10.05 -9.20 43.27
N VAL A 21 8.97 -9.93 43.06
CA VAL A 21 7.63 -9.56 43.53
C VAL A 21 7.41 -10.22 44.88
N THR A 22 7.21 -9.41 45.89
CA THR A 22 6.68 -9.85 47.19
C THR A 22 5.16 -9.91 47.12
N THR A 23 4.63 -11.09 47.32
CA THR A 23 3.20 -11.34 47.55
C THR A 23 2.91 -11.14 49.05
N ASP A 24 1.90 -10.35 49.36
CA ASP A 24 1.27 -10.43 50.68
C ASP A 24 -0.23 -10.71 50.52
N SER A 25 -0.62 -11.79 51.19
CA SER A 25 -1.96 -12.34 51.24
C SER A 25 -2.59 -12.00 52.58
N THR A 26 -3.80 -11.46 52.60
CA THR A 26 -4.72 -11.71 53.72
C THR A 26 -6.16 -11.75 53.24
N ALA A 27 -6.74 -12.92 53.42
CA ALA A 27 -8.15 -13.21 53.31
C ALA A 27 -8.90 -12.78 54.56
N THR A 28 -10.12 -12.28 54.40
CA THR A 28 -11.18 -12.50 55.40
C THR A 28 -12.52 -12.68 54.71
N ALA A 29 -13.11 -13.82 55.01
CA ALA A 29 -14.46 -14.21 54.63
C ALA A 29 -15.49 -13.51 55.54
N PHE A 30 -16.64 -13.15 54.96
CA PHE A 30 -17.92 -13.18 55.72
C PHE A 30 -19.04 -13.66 54.78
N ASN A 31 -19.72 -14.69 55.28
CA ASN A 31 -21.00 -15.20 54.81
C ASN A 31 -22.11 -14.17 54.94
N ASP A 32 -22.98 -14.04 53.96
CA ASP A 32 -24.40 -14.10 54.25
C ASP A 32 -25.25 -14.63 53.11
N SER A 33 -26.14 -15.48 53.45
CA SER A 33 -26.99 -16.29 52.60
C SER A 33 -28.33 -15.62 52.29
N LEU A 34 -29.00 -16.13 51.26
CA LEU A 34 -30.40 -15.97 50.95
C LEU A 34 -30.81 -14.73 50.13
N PHE A 35 -30.53 -14.79 48.82
CA PHE A 35 -31.54 -14.46 47.82
C PHE A 35 -31.30 -15.37 46.61
N GLN A 36 -32.22 -16.30 46.35
CA GLN A 36 -32.31 -17.00 45.10
C GLN A 36 -32.69 -15.98 44.01
N THR A 37 -31.70 -15.42 43.34
CA THR A 37 -31.91 -14.74 42.08
C THR A 37 -31.99 -15.79 41.02
N LEU A 38 -33.11 -15.82 40.32
CA LEU A 38 -33.28 -16.55 39.06
C LEU A 38 -32.09 -16.29 38.12
N PRO A 39 -31.56 -17.30 37.40
CA PRO A 39 -30.46 -17.05 36.49
C PRO A 39 -30.93 -16.03 35.45
N GLU A 40 -30.31 -14.88 35.51
CA GLU A 40 -30.44 -13.85 34.48
C GLU A 40 -29.99 -14.45 33.16
N VAL A 41 -30.91 -14.69 32.25
CA VAL A 41 -30.59 -15.09 30.90
C VAL A 41 -29.90 -13.90 30.26
N MET A 42 -28.60 -13.84 30.40
CA MET A 42 -27.77 -12.89 29.68
C MET A 42 -27.89 -13.23 28.20
N VAL A 43 -28.79 -12.58 27.48
CA VAL A 43 -28.78 -12.57 26.02
C VAL A 43 -27.55 -11.77 25.62
N THR A 44 -26.39 -12.45 25.56
CA THR A 44 -25.19 -11.92 24.94
C THR A 44 -25.48 -11.87 23.43
N GLY A 45 -26.12 -10.80 23.01
CA GLY A 45 -26.26 -10.47 21.61
C GLY A 45 -24.84 -10.22 21.09
N ASN A 46 -24.25 -11.19 20.38
CA ASN A 46 -23.00 -10.98 19.68
C ASN A 46 -23.21 -9.81 18.73
N LYS A 47 -22.60 -8.65 19.02
CA LYS A 47 -22.58 -7.53 18.08
C LYS A 47 -22.07 -8.04 16.75
N PRO A 48 -22.74 -7.76 15.63
CA PRO A 48 -22.27 -8.24 14.33
C PRO A 48 -20.89 -7.67 14.04
N VAL A 49 -19.95 -8.51 13.61
CA VAL A 49 -18.58 -8.13 13.25
C VAL A 49 -18.55 -7.13 12.09
N VAL A 50 -19.62 -7.11 11.26
CA VAL A 50 -19.77 -6.19 10.15
C VAL A 50 -21.16 -5.55 10.19
N LYS A 51 -21.20 -4.25 9.93
CA LYS A 51 -22.42 -3.47 9.68
C LYS A 51 -22.31 -2.81 8.31
N VAL A 52 -23.43 -2.56 7.67
CA VAL A 52 -23.48 -1.72 6.47
C VAL A 52 -24.02 -0.36 6.88
N ASP A 53 -23.33 0.69 6.44
CA ASP A 53 -23.72 2.07 6.68
C ASP A 53 -23.42 2.89 5.42
N GLY A 54 -24.47 3.39 4.74
CA GLY A 54 -24.32 4.25 3.58
C GLY A 54 -23.43 3.68 2.47
N GLY A 55 -23.57 2.37 2.14
CA GLY A 55 -22.77 1.73 1.08
C GLY A 55 -21.38 1.28 1.48
N LYS A 56 -20.95 1.52 2.71
CA LYS A 56 -19.68 1.04 3.29
C LYS A 56 -19.91 -0.16 4.23
N LEU A 57 -18.97 -1.08 4.23
CA LEU A 57 -18.88 -2.18 5.20
C LEU A 57 -18.08 -1.71 6.40
N VAL A 58 -18.72 -1.56 7.55
CA VAL A 58 -18.07 -1.15 8.80
C VAL A 58 -17.76 -2.39 9.61
N PHE A 59 -16.49 -2.74 9.71
CA PHE A 59 -15.99 -3.86 10.52
C PHE A 59 -15.58 -3.37 11.89
N ASP A 60 -16.11 -3.99 12.95
CA ASP A 60 -15.57 -3.85 14.31
C ASP A 60 -14.23 -4.59 14.38
N VAL A 61 -13.13 -3.83 14.32
CA VAL A 61 -11.78 -4.41 14.24
C VAL A 61 -11.43 -5.13 15.53
N LYS A 62 -11.85 -4.63 16.69
CA LYS A 62 -11.57 -5.29 17.98
C LYS A 62 -12.18 -6.69 18.04
N GLN A 63 -13.42 -6.84 17.57
CA GLN A 63 -14.06 -8.14 17.48
C GLN A 63 -13.43 -9.02 16.40
N LEU A 64 -13.08 -8.42 15.25
CA LEU A 64 -12.48 -9.14 14.12
C LEU A 64 -11.15 -9.79 14.49
N VAL A 65 -10.34 -9.12 15.32
CA VAL A 65 -8.99 -9.56 15.69
C VAL A 65 -8.88 -10.13 17.11
N LYS A 66 -9.98 -10.19 17.87
CA LYS A 66 -10.01 -10.63 19.28
C LYS A 66 -9.23 -11.92 19.54
N ASP A 67 -9.34 -12.87 18.63
CA ASP A 67 -8.71 -14.19 18.73
C ASP A 67 -7.54 -14.33 17.74
N LYS A 68 -6.94 -13.23 17.25
CA LYS A 68 -5.90 -13.29 16.23
C LYS A 68 -4.59 -12.69 16.73
N PRO A 69 -3.45 -13.24 16.34
CA PRO A 69 -2.16 -12.66 16.66
C PRO A 69 -1.95 -11.44 15.76
N VAL A 70 -2.33 -10.28 16.25
CA VAL A 70 -2.25 -9.02 15.52
C VAL A 70 -1.41 -8.06 16.33
N ASP A 71 -0.36 -7.52 15.71
CA ASP A 71 0.62 -6.69 16.39
C ASP A 71 0.35 -5.19 16.23
N ASN A 72 -0.19 -4.78 15.09
CA ASN A 72 -0.39 -3.38 14.76
C ASN A 72 -1.66 -3.18 13.91
N ALA A 73 -2.00 -1.91 13.65
CA ALA A 73 -3.18 -1.56 12.89
C ALA A 73 -3.14 -2.12 11.46
N PHE A 74 -1.99 -2.14 10.81
CA PHE A 74 -1.85 -2.68 9.46
C PHE A 74 -2.10 -4.19 9.42
N ASP A 75 -1.59 -4.94 10.40
CA ASP A 75 -1.86 -6.37 10.52
C ASP A 75 -3.34 -6.64 10.77
N ALA A 76 -4.02 -5.78 11.53
CA ALA A 76 -5.46 -5.88 11.71
C ALA A 76 -6.22 -5.76 10.38
N LEU A 77 -5.78 -4.88 9.47
CA LEU A 77 -6.39 -4.72 8.14
C LEU A 77 -6.23 -5.97 7.27
N LYS A 78 -5.13 -6.71 7.39
CA LYS A 78 -4.93 -7.97 6.65
C LYS A 78 -5.99 -9.03 6.99
N HIS A 79 -6.63 -8.91 8.14
CA HIS A 79 -7.70 -9.81 8.57
C HIS A 79 -9.10 -9.38 8.10
N LEU A 80 -9.24 -8.22 7.49
CA LEU A 80 -10.51 -7.80 6.90
C LEU A 80 -10.93 -8.77 5.79
N PRO A 81 -12.21 -9.16 5.74
CA PRO A 81 -12.72 -9.96 4.65
C PRO A 81 -12.52 -9.28 3.29
N GLY A 82 -12.01 -10.04 2.30
CA GLY A 82 -11.70 -9.54 0.95
C GLY A 82 -10.34 -8.84 0.83
N VAL A 83 -9.64 -8.58 1.92
CA VAL A 83 -8.27 -8.09 1.89
C VAL A 83 -7.31 -9.26 1.67
N THR A 84 -6.41 -9.09 0.70
CA THR A 84 -5.31 -10.03 0.41
C THR A 84 -3.99 -9.32 0.62
N PRO A 85 -3.09 -9.84 1.48
CA PRO A 85 -1.74 -9.33 1.63
C PRO A 85 -0.95 -9.53 0.32
N GLN A 86 -0.11 -8.55 -0.02
CA GLN A 86 0.81 -8.61 -1.14
C GLN A 86 2.16 -8.01 -0.70
N GLY A 87 3.04 -8.85 -0.16
CA GLY A 87 4.27 -8.38 0.47
C GLY A 87 3.97 -7.43 1.64
N ASP A 88 4.56 -6.25 1.60
CA ASP A 88 4.33 -5.19 2.58
C ASP A 88 3.06 -4.36 2.31
N ASP A 89 2.23 -4.77 1.37
CA ASP A 89 1.02 -4.08 0.95
C ASP A 89 -0.24 -4.95 1.09
N ILE A 90 -1.41 -4.36 0.83
CA ILE A 90 -2.71 -5.03 0.82
C ILE A 90 -3.52 -4.62 -0.40
N ASN A 91 -4.29 -5.58 -0.92
CA ASN A 91 -5.30 -5.36 -1.96
C ASN A 91 -6.68 -5.68 -1.41
N LEU A 92 -7.71 -5.04 -1.94
CA LEU A 92 -9.10 -5.35 -1.63
C LEU A 92 -9.78 -6.00 -2.84
N GLY A 93 -10.04 -7.30 -2.73
CA GLY A 93 -10.68 -8.05 -3.81
C GLY A 93 -9.90 -7.99 -5.14
N GLY A 94 -8.56 -8.04 -5.10
CA GLY A 94 -7.71 -7.93 -6.28
C GLY A 94 -7.50 -6.50 -6.80
N MET A 95 -8.08 -5.48 -6.16
CA MET A 95 -7.86 -4.07 -6.49
C MET A 95 -6.84 -3.44 -5.56
N SER A 96 -6.02 -2.53 -6.11
CA SER A 96 -5.31 -1.57 -5.28
C SER A 96 -6.32 -0.78 -4.44
N VAL A 97 -6.04 -0.59 -3.17
CA VAL A 97 -6.93 0.07 -2.21
C VAL A 97 -6.27 1.32 -1.64
N ALA A 98 -6.97 2.43 -1.65
CA ALA A 98 -6.55 3.62 -0.92
C ALA A 98 -6.75 3.42 0.59
N LEU A 99 -5.86 3.96 1.40
CA LEU A 99 -5.94 3.93 2.85
C LEU A 99 -6.21 5.34 3.39
N MET A 100 -7.15 5.45 4.30
CA MET A 100 -7.48 6.68 5.02
C MET A 100 -7.47 6.45 6.52
N ILE A 101 -7.28 7.51 7.28
CA ILE A 101 -7.35 7.48 8.74
C ILE A 101 -8.36 8.54 9.19
N ASN A 102 -9.35 8.13 9.98
CA ASN A 102 -10.42 9.00 10.52
C ASN A 102 -11.16 9.81 9.45
N GLY A 103 -11.37 9.23 8.24
CA GLY A 103 -12.05 9.91 7.14
C GLY A 103 -11.26 11.05 6.50
N LYS A 104 -9.98 11.20 6.85
CA LYS A 104 -9.09 12.21 6.32
C LYS A 104 -8.18 11.59 5.28
N LEU A 105 -8.12 12.20 4.10
CA LEU A 105 -7.10 11.88 3.11
C LEU A 105 -5.75 12.26 3.69
N THR A 106 -4.87 11.30 3.76
CA THR A 106 -3.49 11.59 4.09
C THR A 106 -2.77 11.97 2.79
N SER A 107 -1.94 12.98 2.86
CA SER A 107 -1.04 13.36 1.76
C SER A 107 0.24 12.50 1.76
N MET A 108 0.33 11.57 2.70
CA MET A 108 1.43 10.61 2.80
C MET A 108 1.42 9.66 1.60
N SER A 109 2.61 9.24 1.18
CA SER A 109 2.72 8.13 0.24
C SER A 109 2.10 6.85 0.84
N ARG A 110 1.78 5.89 -0.02
CA ARG A 110 1.23 4.61 0.46
C ARG A 110 2.15 3.93 1.47
N GLU A 111 3.46 3.95 1.21
CA GLU A 111 4.49 3.40 2.09
C GLU A 111 4.51 4.08 3.45
N GLN A 112 4.35 5.41 3.47
CA GLN A 112 4.28 6.19 4.71
C GLN A 112 3.01 5.87 5.50
N VAL A 113 1.85 5.72 4.85
CA VAL A 113 0.60 5.31 5.51
C VAL A 113 0.74 3.90 6.08
N VAL A 114 1.31 2.97 5.32
CA VAL A 114 1.57 1.61 5.79
C VAL A 114 2.53 1.62 6.98
N THR A 115 3.59 2.41 6.93
CA THR A 115 4.54 2.57 8.04
C THR A 115 3.85 3.16 9.28
N LEU A 116 3.01 4.17 9.12
CA LEU A 116 2.21 4.72 10.22
C LEU A 116 1.27 3.67 10.82
N LEU A 117 0.55 2.92 10.00
CA LEU A 117 -0.34 1.86 10.50
C LEU A 117 0.42 0.70 11.16
N LYS A 118 1.61 0.37 10.68
CA LYS A 118 2.52 -0.60 11.33
C LYS A 118 3.06 -0.08 12.66
N SER A 119 3.20 1.23 12.84
CA SER A 119 3.63 1.84 14.12
C SER A 119 2.48 2.00 15.12
N MET A 120 1.25 1.78 14.71
CA MET A 120 0.07 1.99 15.54
C MET A 120 -0.42 0.65 16.10
N PRO A 121 -0.60 0.52 17.43
CA PRO A 121 -1.19 -0.69 18.01
C PRO A 121 -2.56 -1.00 17.44
N ALA A 122 -2.85 -2.29 17.16
CA ALA A 122 -4.16 -2.72 16.65
C ALA A 122 -5.33 -2.30 17.57
N SER A 123 -5.09 -2.19 18.87
CA SER A 123 -6.09 -1.77 19.86
C SER A 123 -6.61 -0.34 19.65
N ARG A 124 -5.86 0.51 18.96
CA ARG A 124 -6.30 1.87 18.61
C ARG A 124 -7.31 1.90 17.46
N VAL A 125 -7.44 0.82 16.70
CA VAL A 125 -8.41 0.75 15.62
C VAL A 125 -9.76 0.32 16.19
N GLN A 126 -10.73 1.22 16.14
CA GLN A 126 -12.11 0.92 16.52
C GLN A 126 -12.81 0.18 15.38
N ASN A 127 -12.83 0.79 14.19
CA ASN A 127 -13.51 0.24 13.03
C ASN A 127 -12.62 0.37 11.77
N ALA A 128 -12.87 -0.52 10.81
CA ALA A 128 -12.40 -0.36 9.45
C ALA A 128 -13.60 -0.27 8.52
N GLU A 129 -13.73 0.86 7.81
CA GLU A 129 -14.77 1.08 6.83
C GLU A 129 -14.24 0.69 5.45
N VAL A 130 -14.81 -0.34 4.87
CA VAL A 130 -14.39 -0.91 3.58
C VAL A 130 -15.40 -0.49 2.51
N MET A 131 -14.89 0.13 1.47
CA MET A 131 -15.65 0.55 0.29
C MET A 131 -14.97 -0.03 -0.96
N TYR A 132 -15.71 -0.84 -1.71
CA TYR A 132 -15.25 -1.33 -3.02
C TYR A 132 -15.37 -0.26 -4.11
N SER A 133 -16.15 0.79 -3.82
CA SER A 133 -16.37 1.96 -4.65
C SER A 133 -16.50 3.17 -3.73
N ALA A 134 -15.45 3.99 -3.66
CA ALA A 134 -15.47 5.19 -2.83
C ALA A 134 -16.25 6.32 -3.50
N PRO A 135 -17.24 6.92 -2.82
CA PRO A 135 -17.89 8.14 -3.32
C PRO A 135 -16.93 9.31 -3.46
N ALA A 136 -17.26 10.28 -4.33
CA ALA A 136 -16.39 11.43 -4.63
C ALA A 136 -16.03 12.28 -3.38
N ARG A 137 -16.88 12.28 -2.35
CA ARG A 137 -16.64 12.97 -1.07
C ARG A 137 -15.36 12.56 -0.37
N TYR A 138 -14.87 11.35 -0.61
CA TYR A 138 -13.61 10.88 -0.07
C TYR A 138 -12.40 11.34 -0.89
N GLN A 139 -12.62 12.03 -2.03
CA GLN A 139 -11.57 12.49 -2.95
C GLN A 139 -10.64 11.34 -3.43
N VAL A 140 -11.12 10.12 -3.33
CA VAL A 140 -10.47 8.88 -3.78
C VAL A 140 -11.41 8.22 -4.77
N ARG A 141 -10.84 7.63 -5.80
CA ARG A 141 -11.56 6.82 -6.79
C ARG A 141 -11.19 5.36 -6.62
N GLY A 142 -12.15 4.46 -6.83
CA GLY A 142 -11.92 3.02 -6.66
C GLY A 142 -12.14 2.52 -5.24
N ALA A 143 -11.34 1.54 -4.80
CA ALA A 143 -11.48 0.91 -3.50
C ALA A 143 -10.82 1.73 -2.39
N LEU A 144 -11.45 1.74 -1.20
CA LEU A 144 -10.99 2.50 -0.04
C LEU A 144 -11.16 1.69 1.24
N ILE A 145 -10.18 1.74 2.11
CA ILE A 145 -10.29 1.34 3.53
C ILE A 145 -10.01 2.57 4.40
N ASN A 146 -11.01 2.99 5.15
CA ASN A 146 -10.88 4.05 6.14
C ASN A 146 -10.70 3.42 7.53
N VAL A 147 -9.56 3.67 8.15
CA VAL A 147 -9.23 3.22 9.50
C VAL A 147 -9.76 4.24 10.49
N VAL A 148 -10.80 3.89 11.23
CA VAL A 148 -11.37 4.74 12.27
C VAL A 148 -10.70 4.40 13.60
N LEU A 149 -10.00 5.38 14.14
CA LEU A 149 -9.30 5.24 15.40
C LEU A 149 -10.25 5.48 16.58
N GLU A 150 -9.96 4.81 17.68
CA GLU A 150 -10.66 5.04 18.93
C GLU A 150 -10.35 6.45 19.44
N LYS A 151 -11.40 7.22 19.75
CA LYS A 151 -11.26 8.52 20.43
C LYS A 151 -11.08 8.25 21.92
N ASP A 152 -10.02 8.80 22.49
CA ASP A 152 -9.87 8.81 23.94
C ASP A 152 -10.86 9.84 24.50
N ALA A 153 -11.88 9.34 25.18
CA ALA A 153 -12.90 10.20 25.82
C ALA A 153 -12.47 10.65 27.24
N SER A 154 -11.30 10.23 27.70
CA SER A 154 -10.83 10.59 29.03
C SER A 154 -10.34 12.03 29.05
N LYS A 155 -10.67 12.75 30.13
CA LYS A 155 -10.14 14.10 30.39
C LYS A 155 -8.73 14.06 30.98
N ASP A 156 -8.30 12.88 31.43
CA ASP A 156 -7.01 12.67 32.06
C ASP A 156 -5.90 12.58 31.02
N ALA A 157 -4.71 13.00 31.40
CA ALA A 157 -3.56 12.87 30.54
C ALA A 157 -3.18 11.39 30.37
N SER A 158 -2.98 10.97 29.14
CA SER A 158 -2.50 9.63 28.80
C SER A 158 -1.27 9.73 27.88
N LEU A 159 -0.31 8.83 28.09
CA LEU A 159 0.87 8.67 27.26
C LEU A 159 1.02 7.20 26.90
N GLN A 160 1.09 6.90 25.62
CA GLN A 160 1.31 5.55 25.10
C GLN A 160 2.35 5.57 24.00
N GLY A 161 3.09 4.48 23.87
CA GLY A 161 4.12 4.40 22.85
C GLY A 161 4.48 2.97 22.49
N GLU A 162 5.21 2.83 21.39
CA GLU A 162 5.75 1.59 20.90
C GLU A 162 7.20 1.79 20.48
N LEU A 163 8.04 0.84 20.88
CA LEU A 163 9.39 0.66 20.38
C LEU A 163 9.42 -0.64 19.54
N TYR A 164 10.01 -0.57 18.39
CA TYR A 164 10.13 -1.68 17.45
C TYR A 164 11.55 -1.76 16.91
N THR A 165 12.08 -2.95 16.83
CA THR A 165 13.33 -3.24 16.12
C THR A 165 13.19 -4.49 15.28
N LYS A 166 13.79 -4.49 14.10
CA LYS A 166 13.79 -5.61 13.16
C LYS A 166 15.19 -5.78 12.59
N ALA A 167 15.65 -7.02 12.57
CA ALA A 167 16.82 -7.44 11.80
C ALA A 167 16.36 -8.50 10.79
N GLU A 168 16.64 -8.31 9.52
CA GLU A 168 16.32 -9.26 8.47
C GLU A 168 17.50 -9.47 7.53
N ALA A 169 17.57 -10.65 6.94
CA ALA A 169 18.53 -11.00 5.91
C ALA A 169 17.80 -11.69 4.75
N GLN A 170 18.06 -11.21 3.56
CA GLN A 170 17.67 -11.86 2.32
C GLN A 170 18.92 -12.48 1.69
N ASP A 171 19.79 -11.71 1.12
CA ASP A 171 21.18 -12.01 0.79
C ASP A 171 22.11 -11.22 1.72
N GLU A 172 21.76 -9.95 1.94
CA GLU A 172 22.42 -9.02 2.83
C GLU A 172 21.53 -8.63 4.02
N ALA A 173 22.15 -8.12 5.08
CA ALA A 173 21.44 -7.75 6.30
C ALA A 173 20.85 -6.33 6.22
N ARG A 174 19.62 -6.19 6.72
CA ARG A 174 18.91 -4.92 6.89
C ARG A 174 18.34 -4.80 8.29
N PHE A 175 18.26 -3.58 8.77
CA PHE A 175 17.76 -3.23 10.09
C PHE A 175 16.72 -2.14 9.97
N ASN A 176 15.71 -2.19 10.83
CA ASN A 176 14.71 -1.15 10.98
C ASN A 176 14.40 -0.94 12.45
N GLU A 177 14.57 0.28 12.92
CA GLU A 177 14.23 0.73 14.26
C GLU A 177 13.13 1.78 14.17
N ARG A 178 12.13 1.67 15.06
CA ARG A 178 10.99 2.59 15.06
C ARG A 178 10.56 2.90 16.48
N ALA A 179 10.22 4.16 16.70
CA ALA A 179 9.58 4.63 17.91
C ALA A 179 8.31 5.43 17.56
N SER A 180 7.22 5.19 18.26
CA SER A 180 6.01 6.01 18.19
C SER A 180 5.53 6.42 19.56
N LEU A 181 4.94 7.61 19.63
CA LEU A 181 4.43 8.19 20.86
C LEU A 181 3.11 8.89 20.57
N THR A 182 2.12 8.70 21.46
CA THR A 182 0.87 9.45 21.44
C THR A 182 0.60 9.98 22.82
N PHE A 183 0.42 11.30 22.91
CA PHE A 183 -0.01 12.01 24.11
C PHE A 183 -1.42 12.53 23.90
N HIS A 184 -2.30 12.31 24.88
CA HIS A 184 -3.65 12.86 24.86
C HIS A 184 -3.91 13.57 26.19
N LYS A 185 -4.56 14.74 26.11
CA LYS A 185 -5.05 15.48 27.29
C LYS A 185 -6.25 16.35 26.89
N GLY A 186 -7.42 15.97 27.37
CA GLY A 186 -8.65 16.75 27.13
C GLY A 186 -9.00 16.85 25.65
N ILE A 187 -8.86 18.06 25.08
CA ILE A 187 -9.16 18.31 23.66
C ILE A 187 -7.96 18.08 22.73
N LEU A 188 -6.75 17.92 23.27
CA LEU A 188 -5.52 17.83 22.50
C LEU A 188 -5.02 16.39 22.43
N THR A 189 -4.77 15.92 21.22
CA THR A 189 -3.99 14.71 20.95
C THR A 189 -2.77 15.07 20.12
N VAL A 190 -1.58 14.68 20.57
CA VAL A 190 -0.34 14.83 19.81
C VAL A 190 0.22 13.42 19.57
N ASP A 191 0.52 13.11 18.32
CA ASP A 191 1.18 11.87 17.97
C ASP A 191 2.42 12.13 17.12
N GLY A 192 3.40 11.27 17.30
CA GLY A 192 4.62 11.30 16.52
C GLY A 192 5.19 9.92 16.33
N TYR A 193 5.87 9.70 15.20
CA TYR A 193 6.72 8.55 15.02
C TYR A 193 8.03 8.94 14.33
N TYR A 194 9.03 8.12 14.56
CA TYR A 194 10.30 8.13 13.87
C TYR A 194 10.67 6.70 13.52
N SER A 195 11.13 6.48 12.29
CA SER A 195 11.65 5.21 11.81
C SER A 195 12.98 5.42 11.13
N MET A 196 13.93 4.52 11.38
CA MET A 196 15.21 4.46 10.72
C MET A 196 15.39 3.09 10.08
N THR A 197 15.76 3.06 8.80
CA THR A 197 16.08 1.82 8.07
C THR A 197 17.47 1.93 7.49
N HIS A 198 18.30 0.92 7.69
CA HIS A 198 19.66 0.89 7.14
C HIS A 198 20.10 -0.54 6.81
N GLY A 199 21.17 -0.68 6.04
CA GLY A 199 21.73 -1.97 5.70
C GLY A 199 22.06 -2.09 4.21
N LYS A 200 22.38 -3.32 3.81
CA LYS A 200 22.81 -3.64 2.45
C LYS A 200 21.74 -4.42 1.69
N SER A 201 21.82 -4.41 0.38
CA SER A 201 20.99 -5.21 -0.50
C SER A 201 21.82 -5.76 -1.65
N PHE A 202 21.46 -6.95 -2.09
CA PHE A 202 22.00 -7.54 -3.30
C PHE A 202 20.88 -8.14 -4.13
N HIS A 203 20.94 -7.97 -5.44
CA HIS A 203 20.11 -8.72 -6.38
C HIS A 203 20.84 -8.87 -7.70
N SER A 204 20.47 -9.90 -8.46
CA SER A 204 21.00 -10.13 -9.80
C SER A 204 19.91 -10.51 -10.77
N THR A 205 20.15 -10.21 -12.05
CA THR A 205 19.29 -10.58 -13.16
C THR A 205 20.15 -11.25 -14.24
N ASP A 206 19.75 -12.45 -14.64
CA ASP A 206 20.30 -13.13 -15.81
C ASP A 206 19.32 -12.92 -16.95
N LYS A 207 19.78 -12.30 -18.05
CA LYS A 207 18.98 -12.04 -19.24
C LYS A 207 19.53 -12.84 -20.41
N THR A 208 18.66 -13.61 -21.05
CA THR A 208 19.01 -14.47 -22.20
C THR A 208 18.00 -14.29 -23.31
N GLY A 209 18.46 -14.45 -24.56
CA GLY A 209 17.59 -14.36 -25.73
C GLY A 209 18.36 -14.11 -27.04
N VAL A 210 17.64 -13.66 -28.06
CA VAL A 210 18.21 -13.28 -29.35
C VAL A 210 17.63 -11.94 -29.78
N HIS A 211 18.46 -10.95 -30.00
CA HIS A 211 18.07 -9.68 -30.59
C HIS A 211 18.23 -9.73 -32.10
N THR A 212 17.14 -9.59 -32.82
CA THR A 212 17.14 -9.62 -34.32
C THR A 212 16.90 -8.21 -34.86
N LEU A 213 17.86 -7.68 -35.62
CA LEU A 213 17.75 -6.39 -36.28
C LEU A 213 16.95 -6.49 -37.61
N SER A 214 16.45 -5.36 -38.09
CA SER A 214 15.65 -5.26 -39.32
C SER A 214 16.41 -5.73 -40.59
N ASN A 215 17.75 -5.67 -40.57
CA ASN A 215 18.61 -6.20 -41.62
C ASN A 215 18.77 -7.74 -41.58
N GLY A 216 18.17 -8.40 -40.56
CA GLY A 216 18.27 -9.84 -40.32
C GLY A 216 19.46 -10.28 -39.47
N GLU A 217 20.30 -9.35 -39.06
CA GLU A 217 21.42 -9.63 -38.15
C GLU A 217 20.90 -10.07 -36.79
N LYS A 218 21.54 -11.10 -36.21
CA LYS A 218 21.14 -11.68 -34.90
C LYS A 218 22.29 -11.60 -33.92
N HIS A 219 21.96 -11.14 -32.73
CA HIS A 219 22.88 -11.08 -31.58
C HIS A 219 22.34 -11.94 -30.46
N ASP A 220 23.12 -12.88 -29.98
CA ASP A 220 22.80 -13.66 -28.79
C ASP A 220 22.94 -12.76 -27.57
N ILE A 221 21.88 -12.68 -26.80
CA ILE A 221 21.80 -11.96 -25.54
C ILE A 221 22.09 -12.96 -24.42
N ASP A 222 23.19 -12.79 -23.77
CA ASP A 222 23.57 -13.49 -22.53
C ASP A 222 24.26 -12.48 -21.65
N THR A 223 23.50 -11.91 -20.72
CA THR A 223 24.01 -10.89 -19.79
C THR A 223 23.65 -11.23 -18.36
N ARG A 224 24.58 -11.01 -17.47
CA ARG A 224 24.35 -11.05 -16.03
C ARG A 224 24.60 -9.69 -15.42
N MET A 225 23.57 -9.14 -14.81
CA MET A 225 23.64 -7.90 -14.03
C MET A 225 23.60 -8.23 -12.53
N ALA A 226 24.53 -7.70 -11.76
CA ALA A 226 24.59 -7.81 -10.31
C ALA A 226 24.60 -6.42 -9.69
N ILE A 227 23.73 -6.18 -8.72
CA ILE A 227 23.50 -4.88 -8.10
C ILE A 227 23.65 -5.00 -6.58
N TRP A 228 24.58 -4.23 -6.04
CA TRP A 228 24.80 -4.07 -4.60
C TRP A 228 24.31 -2.70 -4.17
N GLY A 229 23.51 -2.65 -3.14
CA GLY A 229 23.04 -1.42 -2.53
C GLY A 229 23.53 -1.29 -1.10
N ASP A 230 24.03 -0.12 -0.72
CA ASP A 230 24.36 0.25 0.64
C ASP A 230 23.52 1.50 1.01
N SER A 231 22.53 1.28 1.86
CA SER A 231 21.64 2.37 2.32
C SER A 231 22.25 2.97 3.58
N ARG A 232 22.61 4.24 3.52
CA ARG A 232 22.72 5.07 4.72
C ARG A 232 21.39 5.09 5.43
N PRO A 233 21.32 5.47 6.72
CA PRO A 233 20.04 5.51 7.42
C PRO A 233 18.97 6.29 6.64
N ILE A 234 17.91 5.59 6.28
CA ILE A 234 16.68 6.18 5.72
C ILE A 234 15.83 6.60 6.91
N HIS A 235 15.44 7.87 6.94
CA HIS A 235 14.69 8.44 8.03
C HIS A 235 13.27 8.77 7.58
N ASP A 236 12.28 8.19 8.28
CA ASP A 236 10.87 8.54 8.16
C ASP A 236 10.38 9.14 9.47
N TYR A 237 9.71 10.28 9.43
CA TYR A 237 9.20 10.93 10.61
C TYR A 237 7.88 11.63 10.36
N ARG A 238 7.07 11.70 11.43
CA ARG A 238 5.82 12.47 11.44
C ARG A 238 5.55 13.00 12.85
N ILE A 239 4.98 14.20 12.89
CA ILE A 239 4.34 14.77 14.06
C ILE A 239 2.97 15.29 13.65
N ALA A 240 1.97 15.07 14.50
CA ALA A 240 0.63 15.59 14.26
C ALA A 240 -0.01 16.04 15.57
N ALA A 241 -0.91 17.02 15.45
CA ALA A 241 -1.74 17.49 16.53
C ALA A 241 -3.20 17.55 16.07
N ASP A 242 -4.09 16.90 16.82
CA ASP A 242 -5.53 16.97 16.66
C ASP A 242 -6.12 17.73 17.86
N ILE A 243 -6.94 18.75 17.60
CA ILE A 243 -7.62 19.57 18.60
C ILE A 243 -9.12 19.44 18.39
N ASP A 244 -9.82 18.77 19.30
CA ASP A 244 -11.25 18.56 19.28
C ASP A 244 -11.93 19.65 20.16
N PHE A 245 -12.21 20.84 19.61
CA PHE A 245 -12.88 21.92 20.34
C PHE A 245 -14.31 21.57 20.74
N ALA A 246 -15.05 20.88 19.84
CA ALA A 246 -16.38 20.35 20.02
C ALA A 246 -16.61 19.19 19.02
N LYS A 247 -17.78 18.53 19.11
CA LYS A 247 -18.12 17.38 18.24
C LYS A 247 -17.93 17.68 16.73
N ASP A 248 -18.32 18.86 16.30
CA ASP A 248 -18.27 19.28 14.89
C ASP A 248 -17.30 20.47 14.69
N HIS A 249 -16.33 20.62 15.57
CA HIS A 249 -15.32 21.68 15.52
C HIS A 249 -13.96 21.11 15.86
N GLN A 250 -13.16 20.80 14.84
CA GLN A 250 -11.89 20.08 14.93
C GLN A 250 -10.83 20.69 14.07
N LEU A 251 -9.61 20.74 14.56
CA LEU A 251 -8.41 21.14 13.83
C LEU A 251 -7.39 20.01 13.86
N SER A 252 -6.90 19.63 12.70
CA SER A 252 -5.78 18.69 12.56
C SER A 252 -4.64 19.36 11.81
N ILE A 253 -3.45 19.26 12.36
CA ILE A 253 -2.22 19.72 11.70
C ILE A 253 -1.23 18.57 11.74
N SER A 254 -0.56 18.29 10.64
CA SER A 254 0.53 17.32 10.64
C SER A 254 1.67 17.72 9.73
N TYR A 255 2.87 17.29 10.10
CA TYR A 255 4.06 17.40 9.30
C TYR A 255 4.74 16.04 9.23
N SER A 256 5.12 15.63 8.02
CA SER A 256 5.84 14.38 7.78
C SER A 256 6.98 14.58 6.81
N GLY A 257 7.99 13.76 6.91
CA GLY A 257 9.12 13.78 6.00
C GLY A 257 9.78 12.43 5.86
N ASN A 258 10.51 12.30 4.75
CA ASN A 258 11.39 11.18 4.45
C ASN A 258 12.71 11.75 3.94
N PHE A 259 13.81 11.19 4.43
CA PHE A 259 15.15 11.44 3.90
C PHE A 259 15.79 10.11 3.59
N LYS A 260 16.30 9.96 2.37
CA LYS A 260 16.95 8.74 1.90
C LYS A 260 18.25 9.08 1.19
N GLU A 261 19.30 8.34 1.53
CA GLU A 261 20.56 8.36 0.82
C GLU A 261 21.01 6.92 0.57
N LYS A 262 21.38 6.60 -0.66
CA LYS A 262 21.76 5.25 -1.07
C LYS A 262 22.91 5.30 -2.06
N ASN A 263 23.91 4.46 -1.85
CA ASN A 263 24.91 4.12 -2.85
C ASN A 263 24.52 2.78 -3.50
N GLN A 264 24.71 2.68 -4.81
CA GLN A 264 24.44 1.47 -5.56
C GLN A 264 25.56 1.22 -6.54
N HIS A 265 26.15 0.04 -6.48
CA HIS A 265 27.14 -0.44 -7.42
C HIS A 265 26.50 -1.51 -8.29
N THR A 266 26.61 -1.37 -9.61
CA THR A 266 26.09 -2.33 -10.59
C THR A 266 27.24 -2.82 -11.44
N LYS A 267 27.31 -4.15 -11.65
CA LYS A 267 28.23 -4.78 -12.58
C LYS A 267 27.45 -5.63 -13.57
N MET A 268 27.74 -5.46 -14.84
CA MET A 268 27.19 -6.29 -15.91
C MET A 268 28.33 -7.03 -16.64
N SER A 269 28.03 -8.25 -17.07
CA SER A 269 28.96 -9.10 -17.81
C SER A 269 28.23 -9.93 -18.83
N GLY A 270 28.94 -10.41 -19.88
CA GLY A 270 28.40 -11.20 -20.99
C GLY A 270 28.47 -10.44 -22.31
N LEU A 271 27.35 -10.27 -23.03
CA LEU A 271 27.27 -9.50 -24.26
C LEU A 271 27.86 -8.09 -24.12
N GLN A 272 27.64 -7.46 -23.00
CA GLN A 272 28.28 -6.21 -22.60
C GLN A 272 28.98 -6.35 -21.26
N ASN A 273 30.06 -5.57 -21.10
CA ASN A 273 30.76 -5.44 -19.83
C ASN A 273 30.65 -4.00 -19.35
N SER A 274 30.12 -3.81 -18.16
CA SER A 274 29.96 -2.47 -17.60
C SER A 274 30.05 -2.44 -16.08
N THR A 275 30.40 -1.27 -15.56
CA THR A 275 30.29 -0.90 -14.16
C THR A 275 29.53 0.42 -14.06
N MET A 276 28.65 0.52 -13.07
CA MET A 276 27.86 1.72 -12.84
C MET A 276 27.75 1.99 -11.34
N ASP A 277 28.18 3.16 -10.94
CA ASP A 277 28.05 3.64 -9.57
C ASP A 277 27.00 4.74 -9.50
N ASN A 278 26.00 4.56 -8.65
CA ASN A 278 24.94 5.54 -8.43
C ASN A 278 25.01 6.06 -6.99
N HIS A 279 24.90 7.37 -6.84
CA HIS A 279 24.66 8.04 -5.59
C HIS A 279 23.31 8.74 -5.65
N ILE A 280 22.36 8.28 -4.80
CA ILE A 280 20.95 8.67 -4.85
C ILE A 280 20.60 9.37 -3.54
N LYS A 281 20.02 10.57 -3.63
CA LYS A 281 19.47 11.34 -2.51
C LYS A 281 18.04 11.74 -2.79
N ASP A 282 17.11 11.38 -1.90
CA ASP A 282 15.69 11.73 -1.98
C ASP A 282 15.27 12.44 -0.70
N ILE A 283 14.51 13.52 -0.84
CA ILE A 283 13.92 14.25 0.27
C ILE A 283 12.44 14.50 -0.03
N LEU A 284 11.58 14.18 0.92
CA LEU A 284 10.16 14.50 0.85
C LEU A 284 9.74 15.20 2.14
N HIS A 285 9.00 16.29 2.01
CA HIS A 285 8.34 16.97 3.12
C HIS A 285 6.88 17.19 2.77
N ASN A 286 6.02 17.02 3.75
CA ASN A 286 4.61 17.29 3.61
C ASN A 286 4.06 17.97 4.85
N ALA A 287 3.30 19.05 4.66
CA ALA A 287 2.52 19.71 5.68
C ALA A 287 1.04 19.63 5.31
N HIS A 288 0.21 19.23 6.26
CA HIS A 288 -1.24 19.06 6.09
C HIS A 288 -1.99 19.82 7.18
N LEU A 289 -3.09 20.46 6.77
CA LEU A 289 -4.05 21.12 7.65
C LEU A 289 -5.46 20.69 7.25
N ASP A 290 -6.29 20.33 8.21
CA ASP A 290 -7.70 19.99 8.04
C ASP A 290 -8.48 20.66 9.18
N TYR A 291 -9.43 21.52 8.83
CA TYR A 291 -10.22 22.30 9.79
C TYR A 291 -11.70 22.12 9.52
N THR A 292 -12.40 21.51 10.45
CA THR A 292 -13.86 21.38 10.43
C THR A 292 -14.47 22.50 11.28
N LEU A 293 -15.26 23.36 10.64
CA LEU A 293 -15.97 24.45 11.28
C LEU A 293 -17.28 23.96 11.96
N PRO A 294 -17.80 24.68 12.95
CA PRO A 294 -19.04 24.33 13.62
C PRO A 294 -20.27 24.20 12.71
N ILE A 295 -20.25 24.86 11.55
CA ILE A 295 -21.30 24.80 10.52
C ILE A 295 -21.24 23.51 9.68
N GLY A 296 -20.24 22.64 9.89
CA GLY A 296 -20.05 21.40 9.12
C GLY A 296 -19.12 21.55 7.91
N LEU A 297 -18.74 22.77 7.53
CA LEU A 297 -17.78 23.01 6.45
C LEU A 297 -16.37 22.55 6.88
N ASN A 298 -15.78 21.68 6.07
CA ASN A 298 -14.41 21.23 6.26
C ASN A 298 -13.52 21.86 5.19
N LEU A 299 -12.47 22.55 5.65
CA LEU A 299 -11.45 23.19 4.82
C LEU A 299 -10.11 22.52 5.06
N GLY A 300 -9.31 22.37 4.01
CA GLY A 300 -7.99 21.82 4.18
C GLY A 300 -6.99 22.25 3.13
N ALA A 301 -5.73 22.07 3.48
CA ALA A 301 -4.59 22.37 2.64
C ALA A 301 -3.49 21.31 2.82
N ASP A 302 -2.85 20.95 1.71
CA ASP A 302 -1.68 20.09 1.65
C ASP A 302 -0.57 20.76 0.87
N PHE A 303 0.64 20.76 1.43
CA PHE A 303 1.85 21.24 0.77
C PHE A 303 2.89 20.11 0.77
N THR A 304 3.28 19.66 -0.42
CA THR A 304 4.29 18.63 -0.59
C THR A 304 5.47 19.19 -1.34
N TYR A 305 6.65 18.99 -0.82
CA TYR A 305 7.93 19.23 -1.45
C TYR A 305 8.66 17.90 -1.62
N TYR A 306 9.03 17.58 -2.85
CA TYR A 306 9.87 16.44 -3.18
C TYR A 306 11.08 16.91 -3.96
N LYS A 307 12.24 16.34 -3.66
CA LYS A 307 13.47 16.55 -4.43
C LYS A 307 14.26 15.26 -4.43
N ASP A 308 14.67 14.82 -5.60
CA ASP A 308 15.72 13.83 -5.76
C ASP A 308 16.96 14.42 -6.43
N ASN A 309 18.07 13.71 -6.30
CA ASN A 309 19.31 13.95 -7.01
C ASN A 309 20.05 12.63 -7.20
N ILE A 310 20.40 12.31 -8.42
CA ILE A 310 21.08 11.08 -8.79
C ILE A 310 22.36 11.45 -9.54
N GLU A 311 23.48 11.02 -9.01
CA GLU A 311 24.76 11.02 -9.70
C GLU A 311 25.06 9.59 -10.15
N GLN A 312 25.38 9.40 -11.42
CA GLN A 312 25.67 8.11 -12.01
C GLN A 312 27.01 8.20 -12.75
N ASP A 313 27.93 7.31 -12.42
CA ASP A 313 29.18 7.11 -13.14
C ASP A 313 29.10 5.76 -13.87
N LEU A 314 29.12 5.78 -15.21
CA LEU A 314 29.01 4.61 -16.06
C LEU A 314 30.26 4.45 -16.91
N THR A 315 30.83 3.24 -16.85
CA THR A 315 31.80 2.72 -17.83
C THR A 315 31.22 1.48 -18.47
N SER A 316 31.08 1.46 -19.79
CA SER A 316 30.40 0.37 -20.50
C SER A 316 31.08 0.07 -21.84
N GLU A 317 31.14 -1.22 -22.19
CA GLU A 317 31.60 -1.72 -23.49
C GLU A 317 30.63 -2.78 -24.03
N LEU A 318 30.00 -2.49 -25.17
CA LEU A 318 29.09 -3.36 -25.92
C LEU A 318 29.71 -3.68 -27.27
N LEU A 319 30.12 -4.94 -27.49
CA LEU A 319 30.74 -5.40 -28.76
C LEU A 319 31.88 -4.47 -29.24
N GLY A 320 32.73 -4.01 -28.34
CA GLY A 320 33.85 -3.10 -28.67
C GLY A 320 33.47 -1.60 -28.67
N ASN A 321 32.19 -1.26 -28.65
CA ASN A 321 31.75 0.14 -28.53
C ASN A 321 31.77 0.58 -27.07
N LYS A 322 32.60 1.56 -26.76
CA LYS A 322 32.74 2.12 -25.40
C LYS A 322 31.81 3.31 -25.21
N LEU A 323 31.24 3.40 -24.02
CA LEU A 323 30.42 4.52 -23.57
C LEU A 323 30.72 4.80 -22.11
N ASP A 324 31.44 5.87 -21.85
CA ASP A 324 31.88 6.28 -20.52
C ASP A 324 31.40 7.70 -20.24
N PHE A 325 30.68 7.91 -19.14
CA PHE A 325 30.15 9.23 -18.79
C PHE A 325 29.76 9.33 -17.31
N ILE A 326 29.68 10.56 -16.86
CA ILE A 326 29.02 10.92 -15.58
C ILE A 326 27.71 11.62 -15.91
N THR A 327 26.61 11.19 -15.25
CA THR A 327 25.31 11.84 -15.35
C THR A 327 24.93 12.46 -14.02
N THR A 328 24.42 13.68 -14.05
CA THR A 328 23.71 14.28 -12.93
C THR A 328 22.27 14.51 -13.35
N SER A 329 21.35 13.91 -12.63
CA SER A 329 19.91 14.06 -12.88
C SER A 329 19.17 14.35 -11.59
N GLY A 330 18.04 15.03 -11.71
CA GLY A 330 17.21 15.29 -10.55
C GLY A 330 15.87 15.89 -10.91
N GLN A 331 14.95 15.74 -9.96
CA GLN A 331 13.59 16.25 -10.04
C GLN A 331 13.24 17.03 -8.77
N ARG A 332 12.51 18.11 -8.92
CA ARG A 332 11.96 18.88 -7.82
C ARG A 332 10.49 19.15 -8.06
N ILE A 333 9.63 18.62 -7.21
CA ILE A 333 8.18 18.76 -7.30
C ILE A 333 7.66 19.56 -6.10
N ASN A 334 6.91 20.63 -6.41
CA ASN A 334 6.12 21.35 -5.42
C ASN A 334 4.65 21.14 -5.73
N ARG A 335 3.89 20.59 -4.79
CA ARG A 335 2.46 20.37 -4.92
C ARG A 335 1.73 21.09 -3.80
N SER A 336 0.77 21.92 -4.20
CA SER A 336 -0.17 22.59 -3.30
C SER A 336 -1.57 22.09 -3.61
N LYS A 337 -2.29 21.61 -2.61
CA LYS A 337 -3.68 21.14 -2.74
C LYS A 337 -4.53 21.85 -1.72
N PHE A 338 -5.67 22.38 -2.15
CA PHE A 338 -6.67 23.02 -1.30
C PHE A 338 -7.99 22.34 -1.52
N PHE A 339 -8.77 22.15 -0.47
CA PHE A 339 -10.08 21.55 -0.57
C PHE A 339 -11.09 22.19 0.38
N ALA A 340 -12.34 22.18 -0.06
CA ALA A 340 -13.51 22.52 0.75
C ALA A 340 -14.59 21.47 0.53
N ARG A 341 -15.19 20.95 1.59
CA ARG A 341 -16.22 19.94 1.51
C ARG A 341 -17.27 20.13 2.59
N GLU A 342 -18.50 19.75 2.27
CA GLU A 342 -19.62 19.82 3.19
C GLU A 342 -20.55 18.64 3.01
N GLU A 343 -21.22 18.23 4.10
CA GLU A 343 -22.15 17.11 4.12
C GLU A 343 -23.38 17.49 4.95
N HIS A 344 -24.56 17.32 4.38
CA HIS A 344 -25.83 17.62 5.02
C HIS A 344 -26.73 16.39 5.09
N LYS A 345 -27.27 16.13 6.28
CA LYS A 345 -28.32 15.14 6.46
C LYS A 345 -29.66 15.76 6.10
N LEU A 346 -30.37 15.16 5.14
CA LEU A 346 -31.73 15.51 4.75
C LEU A 346 -32.71 14.57 5.45
N GLY A 347 -33.11 14.94 6.66
CA GLY A 347 -33.94 14.10 7.52
C GLY A 347 -33.17 12.84 7.99
N LYS A 348 -33.92 11.72 8.15
CA LYS A 348 -33.35 10.43 8.64
C LYS A 348 -32.87 9.50 7.52
N LYS A 349 -33.27 9.75 6.29
CA LYS A 349 -33.11 8.79 5.18
C LYS A 349 -32.18 9.23 4.08
N ALA A 350 -31.81 10.49 4.00
CA ALA A 350 -31.00 11.00 2.91
C ALA A 350 -29.84 11.87 3.41
N MET A 351 -28.79 11.93 2.62
CA MET A 351 -27.61 12.75 2.84
C MET A 351 -27.14 13.32 1.50
N VAL A 352 -26.75 14.57 1.50
CA VAL A 352 -26.14 15.25 0.34
C VAL A 352 -24.74 15.70 0.73
N ASN A 353 -23.81 15.56 -0.18
CA ASN A 353 -22.42 16.01 -0.02
C ASN A 353 -21.97 16.74 -1.29
N TYR A 354 -21.12 17.74 -1.12
CA TYR A 354 -20.51 18.47 -2.22
C TYR A 354 -19.18 19.06 -1.79
N GLY A 355 -18.36 19.41 -2.76
CA GLY A 355 -17.08 20.00 -2.47
C GLY A 355 -16.26 20.30 -3.72
N MET A 356 -15.11 20.89 -3.47
CA MET A 356 -14.14 21.20 -4.50
C MET A 356 -12.72 20.89 -4.01
N VAL A 357 -11.85 20.54 -4.95
CA VAL A 357 -10.42 20.32 -4.73
C VAL A 357 -9.67 21.03 -5.83
N TYR A 358 -8.71 21.86 -5.48
CA TYR A 358 -7.77 22.47 -6.41
C TYR A 358 -6.37 21.99 -6.10
N THR A 359 -5.67 21.50 -7.11
CA THR A 359 -4.29 21.03 -7.00
C THR A 359 -3.43 21.78 -8.01
N HIS A 360 -2.34 22.37 -7.54
CA HIS A 360 -1.32 23.03 -8.33
C HIS A 360 0.01 22.32 -8.14
N ILE A 361 0.64 21.90 -9.24
CA ILE A 361 1.90 21.17 -9.23
C ILE A 361 2.89 21.89 -10.14
N ILE A 362 4.10 22.06 -9.64
CA ILE A 362 5.25 22.53 -10.42
C ILE A 362 6.33 21.46 -10.32
N ASP A 363 6.70 20.89 -11.45
CA ASP A 363 7.81 19.96 -11.61
C ASP A 363 8.96 20.65 -12.35
N HIS A 364 10.17 20.53 -11.80
CA HIS A 364 11.43 20.90 -12.45
C HIS A 364 12.30 19.66 -12.53
N SER A 365 12.66 19.26 -13.74
CA SER A 365 13.53 18.12 -13.99
C SER A 365 14.75 18.55 -14.79
N HIS A 366 15.91 18.00 -14.48
CA HIS A 366 17.15 18.23 -15.22
C HIS A 366 17.93 16.92 -15.37
N GLN A 367 18.68 16.80 -16.44
CA GLN A 367 19.63 15.73 -16.67
C GLN A 367 20.78 16.26 -17.55
N GLU A 368 22.00 16.04 -17.11
CA GLU A 368 23.21 16.42 -17.82
C GLU A 368 24.12 15.21 -17.94
N TYR A 369 24.83 15.11 -19.07
CA TYR A 369 25.81 14.10 -19.34
C TYR A 369 27.17 14.75 -19.56
N VAL A 370 28.17 14.28 -18.87
CA VAL A 370 29.57 14.68 -19.04
C VAL A 370 30.33 13.47 -19.57
N PRO A 371 30.79 13.49 -20.84
CA PRO A 371 31.55 12.38 -21.38
C PRO A 371 32.87 12.21 -20.64
N THR A 372 33.28 10.97 -20.45
CA THR A 372 34.57 10.58 -19.86
C THR A 372 35.30 9.61 -20.79
N GLY A 373 36.55 9.30 -20.48
CA GLY A 373 37.35 8.37 -21.28
C GLY A 373 37.46 8.83 -22.75
N ASN A 374 37.08 7.96 -23.67
CA ASN A 374 37.11 8.22 -25.14
C ASN A 374 35.73 8.53 -25.70
N THR A 375 34.71 8.73 -24.90
CA THR A 375 33.34 9.06 -25.33
C THR A 375 33.25 10.51 -25.77
N SER A 376 32.61 10.76 -26.94
CA SER A 376 32.33 12.12 -27.40
C SER A 376 30.92 12.57 -26.95
N ALA A 377 30.71 13.88 -26.88
CA ALA A 377 29.42 14.44 -26.49
C ALA A 377 28.30 14.08 -27.49
N GLU A 378 28.61 13.84 -28.74
CA GLU A 378 27.63 13.44 -29.78
C GLU A 378 27.08 12.02 -29.58
N GLN A 379 27.79 11.18 -28.83
CA GLN A 379 27.36 9.82 -28.50
C GLN A 379 26.33 9.80 -27.33
N LEU A 380 26.20 10.90 -26.61
CA LEU A 380 25.37 11.01 -25.43
C LEU A 380 24.06 11.71 -25.72
N PRO A 381 22.98 11.44 -25.00
CA PRO A 381 21.72 12.16 -25.11
C PRO A 381 21.90 13.65 -24.84
N SER A 382 21.09 14.50 -25.48
CA SER A 382 21.08 15.93 -25.21
C SER A 382 20.67 16.21 -23.77
N PRO A 383 21.24 17.23 -23.12
CA PRO A 383 20.84 17.63 -21.78
C PRO A 383 19.35 17.97 -21.71
N LEU A 384 18.70 17.61 -20.62
CA LEU A 384 17.31 17.96 -20.34
C LEU A 384 17.26 19.05 -19.25
N SER A 385 16.50 20.11 -19.53
CA SER A 385 16.01 21.04 -18.51
C SER A 385 14.54 21.32 -18.81
N SER A 386 13.67 20.89 -17.92
CA SER A 386 12.23 20.92 -18.13
C SER A 386 11.53 21.53 -16.93
N ARG A 387 10.52 22.38 -17.21
CA ARG A 387 9.57 22.86 -16.21
C ARG A 387 8.17 22.55 -16.67
N ARG A 388 7.45 21.77 -15.85
CA ARG A 388 6.05 21.42 -16.10
C ARG A 388 5.17 22.00 -15.01
N THR A 389 4.01 22.51 -15.39
CA THR A 389 3.01 23.01 -14.44
C THR A 389 1.68 22.31 -14.73
N GLU A 390 1.04 21.81 -13.68
CA GLU A 390 -0.28 21.19 -13.76
C GLU A 390 -1.25 21.89 -12.83
N ASN A 391 -2.47 22.15 -13.32
CA ASN A 391 -3.57 22.68 -12.54
C ASN A 391 -4.75 21.73 -12.68
N ILE A 392 -5.24 21.20 -11.58
CA ILE A 392 -6.36 20.27 -11.55
C ILE A 392 -7.42 20.83 -10.63
N LEU A 393 -8.59 21.15 -11.18
CA LEU A 393 -9.77 21.55 -10.44
C LEU A 393 -10.79 20.42 -10.49
N ASN A 394 -11.18 19.89 -9.35
CA ASN A 394 -12.20 18.86 -9.22
C ASN A 394 -13.36 19.43 -8.39
N ILE A 395 -14.57 19.43 -8.97
CA ILE A 395 -15.81 19.82 -8.30
C ILE A 395 -16.70 18.58 -8.27
N TYR A 396 -17.26 18.26 -7.12
CA TYR A 396 -18.13 17.11 -6.99
C TYR A 396 -19.37 17.40 -6.18
N GLY A 397 -20.43 16.65 -6.49
CA GLY A 397 -21.65 16.59 -5.73
C GLY A 397 -22.19 15.17 -5.72
N GLY A 398 -22.86 14.81 -4.65
CA GLY A 398 -23.43 13.48 -4.51
C GLY A 398 -24.46 13.41 -3.40
N GLY A 399 -25.11 12.25 -3.31
CA GLY A 399 -26.06 11.98 -2.24
C GLY A 399 -26.29 10.49 -2.07
N SER A 400 -26.68 10.13 -0.88
CA SER A 400 -27.14 8.79 -0.55
C SER A 400 -28.54 8.83 0.03
N VAL A 401 -29.32 7.78 -0.24
CA VAL A 401 -30.70 7.65 0.22
C VAL A 401 -31.00 6.22 0.65
N ASN A 402 -31.62 6.07 1.81
CA ASN A 402 -32.20 4.81 2.26
C ASN A 402 -33.63 4.71 1.69
N LEU A 403 -33.78 4.01 0.57
CA LEU A 403 -35.08 3.79 -0.11
C LEU A 403 -36.00 2.94 0.76
N SER A 404 -35.43 2.00 1.51
CA SER A 404 -36.11 1.22 2.54
C SER A 404 -35.10 0.80 3.62
N ASP A 405 -35.56 0.10 4.67
CA ASP A 405 -34.66 -0.45 5.70
C ASP A 405 -33.70 -1.50 5.14
N LYS A 406 -33.91 -1.97 3.93
CA LYS A 406 -33.12 -3.02 3.26
C LYS A 406 -32.38 -2.54 2.01
N LEU A 407 -32.70 -1.37 1.48
CA LEU A 407 -32.15 -0.87 0.21
C LEU A 407 -31.67 0.56 0.36
N SER A 408 -30.41 0.77 0.10
CA SER A 408 -29.80 2.10 0.00
C SER A 408 -29.17 2.29 -1.38
N ALA A 409 -29.15 3.54 -1.84
CA ALA A 409 -28.51 3.94 -3.08
C ALA A 409 -27.64 5.18 -2.83
N GLU A 410 -26.55 5.27 -3.55
CA GLU A 410 -25.64 6.42 -3.53
C GLU A 410 -25.26 6.77 -4.97
N LEU A 411 -25.35 8.05 -5.29
CA LEU A 411 -24.95 8.64 -6.56
C LEU A 411 -23.97 9.77 -6.29
N SER A 412 -22.90 9.85 -7.05
CA SER A 412 -21.92 10.93 -6.99
C SER A 412 -21.43 11.25 -8.40
N LEU A 413 -21.25 12.53 -8.68
CA LEU A 413 -20.67 13.03 -9.91
C LEU A 413 -19.53 13.97 -9.58
N ALA A 414 -18.35 13.72 -10.11
CA ALA A 414 -17.23 14.65 -10.09
C ALA A 414 -16.94 15.15 -11.51
N ALA A 415 -16.71 16.46 -11.64
CA ALA A 415 -16.25 17.11 -12.85
C ALA A 415 -14.81 17.60 -12.57
N GLU A 416 -13.87 17.20 -13.40
CA GLU A 416 -12.45 17.53 -13.25
C GLU A 416 -11.96 18.25 -14.48
N HIS A 417 -11.42 19.44 -14.27
CA HIS A 417 -10.68 20.19 -15.27
C HIS A 417 -9.19 20.01 -15.02
N SER A 418 -8.49 19.39 -15.97
CA SER A 418 -7.04 19.22 -15.92
C SER A 418 -6.36 20.05 -17.01
N LYS A 419 -5.42 20.91 -16.60
CA LYS A 419 -4.66 21.78 -17.49
C LYS A 419 -3.16 21.60 -17.30
N THR A 420 -2.50 21.18 -18.35
CA THR A 420 -1.04 21.06 -18.47
C THR A 420 -0.59 21.66 -19.80
N ALA A 421 0.67 21.53 -20.15
CA ALA A 421 1.17 21.87 -21.48
C ALA A 421 0.66 20.90 -22.58
N LEU A 422 0.27 19.66 -22.20
CA LEU A 422 -0.11 18.59 -23.13
C LEU A 422 -1.62 18.44 -23.31
N TRP A 423 -2.40 18.78 -22.31
CA TRP A 423 -3.86 18.67 -22.35
C TRP A 423 -4.54 19.79 -21.56
N ASN A 424 -5.76 20.11 -21.96
CA ASN A 424 -6.63 21.10 -21.34
C ASN A 424 -8.07 20.64 -21.54
N GLU A 425 -8.55 19.77 -20.61
CA GLU A 425 -9.79 19.04 -20.82
C GLU A 425 -10.64 18.95 -19.54
N TRP A 426 -11.95 18.76 -19.73
CA TRP A 426 -12.89 18.38 -18.69
C TRP A 426 -13.21 16.89 -18.80
N ASP A 427 -13.14 16.21 -17.67
CA ASP A 427 -13.56 14.82 -17.53
C ASP A 427 -14.65 14.71 -16.46
N PHE A 428 -15.57 13.75 -16.66
CA PHE A 428 -16.68 13.50 -15.76
C PHE A 428 -16.59 12.09 -15.18
N TYR A 429 -16.78 11.99 -13.88
CA TYR A 429 -16.61 10.75 -13.12
C TYR A 429 -17.88 10.42 -12.33
N PRO A 430 -18.88 9.80 -12.98
CA PRO A 430 -20.03 9.25 -12.28
C PRO A 430 -19.64 8.04 -11.43
N THR A 431 -20.21 7.98 -10.24
CA THR A 431 -20.14 6.83 -9.34
C THR A 431 -21.55 6.52 -8.88
N LEU A 432 -21.98 5.28 -9.05
CA LEU A 432 -23.27 4.79 -8.61
C LEU A 432 -23.09 3.54 -7.78
N SER A 433 -23.74 3.42 -6.64
CA SER A 433 -23.83 2.19 -5.90
C SER A 433 -25.24 1.94 -5.35
N ALA A 434 -25.65 0.68 -5.35
CA ALA A 434 -26.88 0.22 -4.73
C ALA A 434 -26.56 -0.94 -3.81
N THR A 435 -26.99 -0.86 -2.55
CA THR A 435 -26.73 -1.86 -1.53
C THR A 435 -28.06 -2.42 -1.03
N TYR A 436 -28.24 -3.74 -1.14
CA TYR A 436 -29.43 -4.46 -0.70
C TYR A 436 -29.09 -5.44 0.41
N MET A 437 -29.74 -5.30 1.56
CA MET A 437 -29.60 -6.14 2.75
C MET A 437 -30.93 -6.79 3.10
N PRO A 438 -31.25 -7.98 2.53
CA PRO A 438 -32.50 -8.66 2.81
C PRO A 438 -32.69 -9.05 4.27
N GLN A 439 -31.55 -9.39 4.93
CA GLN A 439 -31.46 -9.77 6.35
C GLN A 439 -30.05 -9.53 6.89
N SER A 440 -29.91 -9.54 8.23
CA SER A 440 -28.60 -9.45 8.87
C SER A 440 -27.67 -10.54 8.35
N GLY A 441 -26.43 -10.18 8.01
CA GLY A 441 -25.42 -11.09 7.51
C GLY A 441 -25.49 -11.40 6.01
N ARG A 442 -26.47 -10.85 5.28
CA ARG A 442 -26.53 -10.93 3.80
C ARG A 442 -26.56 -9.56 3.19
N MET A 443 -25.67 -9.32 2.25
CA MET A 443 -25.58 -8.05 1.51
C MET A 443 -25.29 -8.31 0.05
N TRP A 444 -25.93 -7.53 -0.81
CA TRP A 444 -25.60 -7.37 -2.23
C TRP A 444 -25.27 -5.91 -2.47
N GLN A 445 -24.16 -5.66 -3.15
CA GLN A 445 -23.79 -4.31 -3.58
C GLN A 445 -23.40 -4.33 -5.05
N LEU A 446 -24.13 -3.60 -5.85
CA LEU A 446 -23.79 -3.31 -7.24
C LEU A 446 -23.20 -1.91 -7.30
N SER A 447 -22.08 -1.75 -7.96
CA SER A 447 -21.43 -0.45 -8.11
C SER A 447 -20.86 -0.26 -9.52
N PHE A 448 -21.01 0.97 -10.02
CA PHE A 448 -20.34 1.48 -11.20
C PHE A 448 -19.45 2.64 -10.79
N THR A 449 -18.18 2.60 -11.19
CA THR A 449 -17.20 3.66 -10.88
C THR A 449 -16.37 4.01 -12.09
N THR A 450 -15.94 5.25 -12.12
CA THR A 450 -14.99 5.74 -13.11
C THR A 450 -13.77 6.32 -12.43
N ASP A 451 -12.59 6.15 -13.02
CA ASP A 451 -11.32 6.65 -12.50
C ASP A 451 -10.42 7.16 -13.62
N LYS A 452 -9.45 8.01 -13.27
CA LYS A 452 -8.39 8.49 -14.15
C LYS A 452 -7.05 8.31 -13.45
N LYS A 453 -6.11 7.67 -14.11
CA LYS A 453 -4.74 7.47 -13.62
C LYS A 453 -3.80 8.37 -14.40
N TYR A 454 -3.07 9.21 -13.70
CA TYR A 454 -2.05 10.06 -14.30
C TYR A 454 -0.71 9.31 -14.34
N PRO A 455 0.05 9.43 -15.44
CA PRO A 455 1.42 8.93 -15.48
C PRO A 455 2.34 9.68 -14.50
N ASP A 456 3.40 9.01 -14.07
CA ASP A 456 4.44 9.63 -13.26
C ASP A 456 5.18 10.71 -14.05
N PHE A 457 5.65 11.76 -13.37
CA PHE A 457 6.30 12.89 -14.01
C PHE A 457 7.55 12.49 -14.79
N TRP A 458 8.38 11.61 -14.24
CA TRP A 458 9.59 11.12 -14.90
C TRP A 458 9.27 10.35 -16.20
N ALA A 459 8.20 9.55 -16.20
CA ALA A 459 7.79 8.77 -17.36
C ALA A 459 7.35 9.63 -18.55
N MET A 460 6.94 10.88 -18.31
CA MET A 460 6.53 11.85 -19.32
C MET A 460 7.66 12.80 -19.74
N GLN A 461 8.89 12.65 -19.24
CA GLN A 461 10.04 13.48 -19.63
C GLN A 461 10.64 12.95 -20.95
N ASN A 462 11.30 13.82 -21.70
CA ASN A 462 12.11 13.41 -22.85
C ASN A 462 13.52 13.06 -22.39
N VAL A 463 13.64 11.98 -21.65
CA VAL A 463 14.89 11.53 -21.02
C VAL A 463 15.25 10.15 -21.52
N THR A 464 16.54 9.88 -21.65
CA THR A 464 17.09 8.54 -21.81
C THR A 464 18.03 8.28 -20.65
N SER A 465 17.81 7.22 -19.90
CA SER A 465 18.67 6.77 -18.81
C SER A 465 19.21 5.39 -19.14
N TYR A 466 20.45 5.12 -18.74
CA TYR A 466 21.10 3.84 -18.97
C TYR A 466 20.96 2.95 -17.74
N TYR A 467 20.51 1.72 -17.96
CA TYR A 467 20.30 0.77 -16.88
C TYR A 467 21.35 -0.35 -16.95
N GLY A 468 22.48 -0.11 -16.31
CA GLY A 468 23.57 -1.06 -16.25
C GLY A 468 24.54 -1.02 -17.46
N GLY A 469 24.24 -0.31 -18.56
CA GLY A 469 25.14 -0.19 -19.70
C GLY A 469 24.47 0.27 -21.00
N ASN A 470 25.14 0.08 -22.14
CA ASN A 470 24.70 0.58 -23.45
C ASN A 470 23.44 -0.10 -23.97
N TYR A 471 23.26 -1.39 -23.65
CA TYR A 471 22.20 -2.21 -24.22
C TYR A 471 20.82 -1.86 -23.67
N GLU A 472 20.71 -1.58 -22.36
CA GLU A 472 19.44 -1.35 -21.68
C GLU A 472 19.22 0.15 -21.44
N GLN A 473 18.16 0.71 -22.05
CA GLN A 473 17.83 2.13 -21.93
C GLN A 473 16.40 2.32 -21.42
N ILE A 474 16.24 3.13 -20.39
CA ILE A 474 14.94 3.60 -19.92
C ILE A 474 14.65 4.92 -20.60
N VAL A 475 13.58 4.98 -21.37
CA VAL A 475 13.21 6.15 -22.16
C VAL A 475 11.87 6.71 -21.68
N GLY A 476 11.81 7.98 -21.40
CA GLY A 476 10.56 8.64 -21.08
C GLY A 476 9.69 8.85 -22.32
N ASN A 477 8.38 9.03 -22.13
CA ASN A 477 7.40 9.20 -23.20
C ASN A 477 6.60 10.50 -23.02
N PRO A 478 7.01 11.62 -23.66
CA PRO A 478 6.29 12.90 -23.56
C PRO A 478 4.86 12.86 -24.08
N ALA A 479 4.51 11.88 -24.93
CA ALA A 479 3.18 11.72 -25.52
C ALA A 479 2.23 10.87 -24.64
N LEU A 480 2.71 10.40 -23.48
CA LEU A 480 1.96 9.52 -22.58
C LEU A 480 0.69 10.20 -22.07
N LYS A 481 -0.44 9.54 -22.22
CA LYS A 481 -1.78 10.02 -21.84
C LYS A 481 -2.26 9.37 -20.55
N PRO A 482 -3.08 10.07 -19.72
CA PRO A 482 -3.74 9.45 -18.60
C PRO A 482 -4.70 8.33 -19.03
N SER A 483 -4.73 7.22 -18.28
CA SER A 483 -5.69 6.13 -18.47
C SER A 483 -7.04 6.44 -17.80
N LYS A 484 -8.15 6.06 -18.45
CA LYS A 484 -9.52 6.22 -17.95
C LYS A 484 -10.16 4.85 -17.73
N ASP A 485 -10.50 4.53 -16.50
CA ASP A 485 -11.09 3.25 -16.08
C ASP A 485 -12.61 3.38 -15.88
N TYR A 486 -13.37 2.42 -16.44
CA TYR A 486 -14.81 2.23 -16.22
C TYR A 486 -15.01 0.86 -15.61
N LYS A 487 -15.50 0.80 -14.39
CA LYS A 487 -15.61 -0.43 -13.61
C LYS A 487 -17.03 -0.71 -13.13
N LEU A 488 -17.54 -1.89 -13.45
CA LEU A 488 -18.76 -2.47 -12.88
C LEU A 488 -18.35 -3.57 -11.89
N SER A 489 -18.92 -3.58 -10.69
CA SER A 489 -18.62 -4.58 -9.67
C SER A 489 -19.87 -4.98 -8.90
N LEU A 490 -20.02 -6.29 -8.67
CA LEU A 490 -21.03 -6.90 -7.83
C LEU A 490 -20.34 -7.58 -6.65
N VAL A 491 -20.71 -7.20 -5.42
CA VAL A 491 -20.22 -7.83 -4.19
C VAL A 491 -21.39 -8.50 -3.48
N HIS A 492 -21.20 -9.74 -3.07
CA HIS A 492 -22.13 -10.46 -2.22
C HIS A 492 -21.43 -10.93 -0.95
N VAL A 493 -21.96 -10.54 0.21
CA VAL A 493 -21.52 -11.01 1.52
C VAL A 493 -22.58 -11.95 2.06
N LEU A 494 -22.15 -13.14 2.49
CA LEU A 494 -23.02 -14.17 3.07
C LEU A 494 -22.56 -14.51 4.49
N HIS A 495 -23.51 -14.52 5.46
CA HIS A 495 -23.29 -14.81 6.87
C HIS A 495 -22.17 -13.97 7.53
N ASN A 496 -21.94 -12.73 7.03
CA ASN A 496 -20.83 -11.86 7.47
C ASN A 496 -19.45 -12.52 7.36
N LYS A 497 -19.29 -13.55 6.54
CA LYS A 497 -18.07 -14.39 6.47
C LYS A 497 -17.58 -14.60 5.04
N TYR A 498 -18.49 -15.02 4.15
CA TYR A 498 -18.14 -15.39 2.78
C TYR A 498 -18.33 -14.18 1.88
N ILE A 499 -17.34 -13.88 1.06
CA ILE A 499 -17.39 -12.77 0.12
C ILE A 499 -17.22 -13.31 -1.28
N PHE A 500 -18.22 -13.05 -2.12
CA PHE A 500 -18.19 -13.25 -3.55
C PHE A 500 -18.08 -11.89 -4.21
N ARG A 501 -17.25 -11.76 -5.21
CA ARG A 501 -17.15 -10.55 -6.02
C ARG A 501 -17.01 -10.93 -7.48
N GLY A 502 -17.78 -10.24 -8.35
CA GLY A 502 -17.59 -10.23 -9.80
C GLY A 502 -17.32 -8.80 -10.26
N TRP A 503 -16.53 -8.64 -11.30
CA TRP A 503 -16.24 -7.33 -11.88
C TRP A 503 -15.96 -7.40 -13.37
N PHE A 504 -16.17 -6.24 -14.00
CA PHE A 504 -15.70 -5.94 -15.34
C PHE A 504 -15.08 -4.56 -15.32
N THR A 505 -13.90 -4.41 -15.91
CA THR A 505 -13.19 -3.12 -16.07
C THR A 505 -12.85 -2.91 -17.52
N HIS A 506 -13.10 -1.73 -18.05
CA HIS A 506 -12.58 -1.24 -19.31
C HIS A 506 -11.69 -0.04 -19.05
N SER A 507 -10.40 -0.15 -19.39
CA SER A 507 -9.41 0.92 -19.27
C SER A 507 -9.07 1.45 -20.65
N LYS A 508 -9.49 2.68 -20.95
CA LYS A 508 -9.13 3.39 -22.18
C LYS A 508 -7.77 4.07 -21.99
N ASP A 509 -6.96 4.16 -23.05
CA ASP A 509 -5.61 4.72 -23.01
C ASP A 509 -4.76 4.09 -21.88
N TYR A 510 -4.93 2.78 -21.64
CA TYR A 510 -4.20 2.04 -20.63
C TYR A 510 -2.70 2.18 -20.85
N PHE A 511 -1.94 2.55 -19.82
CA PHE A 511 -0.48 2.62 -19.94
C PHE A 511 0.20 1.67 -18.95
N THR A 512 1.32 1.11 -19.41
CA THR A 512 2.19 0.27 -18.58
C THR A 512 3.62 0.36 -19.09
N GLN A 513 4.58 0.04 -18.22
CA GLN A 513 5.96 -0.09 -18.60
C GLN A 513 6.15 -1.36 -19.43
N THR A 514 6.88 -1.25 -20.53
CA THR A 514 7.12 -2.33 -21.48
C THR A 514 8.59 -2.34 -21.90
N MET A 515 9.09 -3.52 -22.25
CA MET A 515 10.44 -3.72 -22.78
C MET A 515 10.37 -4.17 -24.24
N PHE A 516 11.16 -3.56 -25.10
CA PHE A 516 11.19 -3.82 -26.53
C PHE A 516 12.63 -3.78 -27.08
N GLN A 517 13.06 -4.85 -27.78
CA GLN A 517 14.31 -4.88 -28.52
C GLN A 517 14.15 -4.03 -29.77
N ALA A 518 14.88 -2.92 -29.89
CA ALA A 518 14.81 -2.01 -31.03
C ALA A 518 15.22 -2.72 -32.32
N ARG A 519 14.55 -2.42 -33.44
CA ARG A 519 14.82 -3.10 -34.72
C ARG A 519 15.95 -2.48 -35.51
N ASP A 520 16.23 -1.22 -35.29
CA ASP A 520 17.22 -0.41 -35.99
C ASP A 520 18.62 -0.43 -35.35
N LYS A 521 18.70 -0.81 -34.10
CA LYS A 521 19.93 -0.79 -33.32
C LYS A 521 19.92 -1.83 -32.21
N LEU A 522 21.09 -2.25 -31.74
CA LEU A 522 21.26 -3.22 -30.65
C LEU A 522 21.02 -2.56 -29.29
N VAL A 523 19.76 -2.23 -29.00
CA VAL A 523 19.32 -1.59 -27.76
C VAL A 523 17.96 -2.16 -27.37
N GLU A 524 17.81 -2.45 -26.08
CA GLU A 524 16.53 -2.72 -25.45
C GLU A 524 15.99 -1.43 -24.86
N ILE A 525 14.78 -1.08 -25.24
CA ILE A 525 14.06 0.12 -24.79
C ILE A 525 13.04 -0.29 -23.74
N ASP A 526 13.16 0.28 -22.57
CA ASP A 526 12.18 0.19 -21.50
C ASP A 526 11.48 1.55 -21.37
N LYS A 527 10.18 1.60 -21.61
CA LYS A 527 9.38 2.83 -21.50
C LYS A 527 7.94 2.55 -21.11
N PHE A 528 7.27 3.56 -20.57
CA PHE A 528 5.81 3.55 -20.48
C PHE A 528 5.19 3.89 -21.83
N ASP A 529 4.22 3.07 -22.25
CA ASP A 529 3.48 3.33 -23.47
C ASP A 529 1.97 3.16 -23.23
N ASN A 530 1.15 3.90 -24.02
CA ASN A 530 -0.29 3.73 -23.99
C ASN A 530 -0.69 2.59 -24.93
N PHE A 531 -1.68 1.84 -24.49
CA PHE A 531 -2.43 0.85 -25.27
C PHE A 531 -3.81 1.40 -25.56
N ASP A 532 -4.43 1.05 -26.70
CA ASP A 532 -5.78 1.46 -27.06
C ASP A 532 -6.74 1.22 -25.89
N PHE A 533 -6.68 0.00 -25.34
CA PHE A 533 -7.44 -0.37 -24.14
C PHE A 533 -6.91 -1.62 -23.44
N ARG A 534 -7.32 -1.77 -22.18
CA ARG A 534 -7.30 -3.02 -21.42
C ARG A 534 -8.71 -3.33 -20.92
N GLN A 535 -9.14 -4.59 -21.05
CA GLN A 535 -10.36 -5.12 -20.46
C GLN A 535 -10.03 -6.24 -19.49
N GLU A 536 -10.75 -6.26 -18.37
CA GLU A 536 -10.61 -7.28 -17.32
C GLU A 536 -12.01 -7.71 -16.86
N ALA A 537 -12.23 -9.02 -16.75
CA ALA A 537 -13.44 -9.59 -16.16
C ALA A 537 -13.02 -10.70 -15.18
N GLY A 538 -13.53 -10.64 -13.97
CA GLY A 538 -13.08 -11.59 -12.94
C GLY A 538 -14.13 -11.92 -11.91
N ILE A 539 -13.82 -12.99 -11.18
CA ILE A 539 -14.58 -13.45 -10.02
C ILE A 539 -13.63 -13.75 -8.86
N MET A 540 -14.09 -13.53 -7.65
CA MET A 540 -13.36 -13.83 -6.42
C MET A 540 -14.29 -14.46 -5.39
N LEU A 541 -13.78 -15.46 -4.68
CA LEU A 541 -14.40 -16.04 -3.49
C LEU A 541 -13.40 -15.98 -2.34
N SER A 542 -13.80 -15.40 -1.22
CA SER A 542 -13.04 -15.43 0.04
C SER A 542 -13.84 -16.14 1.11
N SER A 543 -13.25 -17.17 1.71
CA SER A 543 -13.87 -18.03 2.71
C SER A 543 -12.97 -18.18 3.95
N PRO A 544 -13.37 -17.70 5.13
CA PRO A 544 -12.72 -18.02 6.38
C PRO A 544 -13.14 -19.42 6.85
N TRP A 545 -12.22 -20.12 7.49
CA TRP A 545 -12.45 -21.45 8.06
C TRP A 545 -11.79 -21.57 9.43
N LYS A 546 -12.58 -21.85 10.47
CA LYS A 546 -12.13 -21.99 11.85
C LYS A 546 -12.72 -23.28 12.44
N PRO A 547 -12.12 -24.44 12.11
CA PRO A 547 -12.66 -25.74 12.54
C PRO A 547 -12.47 -26.00 14.05
N ALA A 548 -11.46 -25.36 14.64
CA ALA A 548 -11.12 -25.51 16.05
C ALA A 548 -10.53 -24.23 16.62
N TRP A 549 -10.43 -24.11 17.95
CA TRP A 549 -9.85 -22.95 18.63
C TRP A 549 -8.38 -22.72 18.26
N TRP A 550 -7.66 -23.76 17.92
CA TRP A 550 -6.23 -23.74 17.61
C TRP A 550 -5.92 -23.41 16.14
N LEU A 551 -6.93 -23.40 15.25
CA LEU A 551 -6.75 -23.12 13.83
C LEU A 551 -7.72 -22.06 13.35
N ASP A 552 -7.18 -20.95 12.85
CA ASP A 552 -7.89 -19.91 12.12
C ASP A 552 -7.30 -19.81 10.71
N SER A 553 -8.11 -19.97 9.68
CA SER A 553 -7.63 -19.96 8.31
C SER A 553 -8.58 -19.20 7.39
N ARG A 554 -8.06 -18.79 6.25
CA ARG A 554 -8.81 -18.17 5.16
C ARG A 554 -8.20 -18.59 3.83
N ALA A 555 -9.06 -18.91 2.88
CA ALA A 555 -8.69 -19.08 1.50
C ALA A 555 -9.42 -18.06 0.62
N THR A 556 -8.71 -17.51 -0.36
CA THR A 556 -9.26 -16.65 -1.38
C THR A 556 -8.86 -17.18 -2.74
N VAL A 557 -9.85 -17.50 -3.55
CA VAL A 557 -9.70 -17.93 -4.94
C VAL A 557 -10.11 -16.79 -5.85
N PHE A 558 -9.33 -16.58 -6.87
CA PHE A 558 -9.47 -15.49 -7.81
C PHE A 558 -9.32 -16.04 -9.23
N GLY A 559 -10.21 -15.68 -10.12
CA GLY A 559 -10.11 -15.98 -11.55
C GLY A 559 -10.36 -14.72 -12.35
N GLU A 560 -9.50 -14.43 -13.32
CA GLU A 560 -9.61 -13.23 -14.15
C GLU A 560 -9.26 -13.54 -15.60
N TRP A 561 -10.08 -13.03 -16.49
CA TRP A 561 -9.80 -12.87 -17.91
C TRP A 561 -9.36 -11.42 -18.16
N MET A 562 -8.31 -11.26 -18.95
CA MET A 562 -7.73 -9.97 -19.31
C MET A 562 -7.47 -9.93 -20.82
N ARG A 563 -7.75 -8.79 -21.46
CA ARG A 563 -7.38 -8.48 -22.85
C ARG A 563 -6.71 -7.12 -22.91
N VAL A 564 -5.59 -7.06 -23.61
CA VAL A 564 -4.86 -5.82 -23.93
C VAL A 564 -4.79 -5.69 -25.45
N LYS A 565 -5.07 -4.50 -25.97
CA LYS A 565 -4.98 -4.19 -27.39
C LYS A 565 -4.26 -2.87 -27.60
N ASP A 566 -3.40 -2.85 -28.62
CA ASP A 566 -2.82 -1.66 -29.22
C ASP A 566 -2.71 -1.90 -30.73
N SER A 567 -3.10 -0.89 -31.52
CA SER A 567 -3.05 -0.95 -32.96
C SER A 567 -1.66 -0.66 -33.52
N ASP A 568 -0.78 -0.03 -32.77
CA ASP A 568 0.47 0.55 -33.24
C ASP A 568 1.65 0.47 -32.27
N TYR A 569 1.73 -0.57 -31.44
CA TYR A 569 2.84 -0.74 -30.51
C TYR A 569 4.15 -1.05 -31.25
N PHE A 570 5.07 -0.08 -31.30
CA PHE A 570 6.34 -0.17 -32.07
C PHE A 570 6.14 -0.68 -33.53
N ASP A 571 5.20 -0.09 -34.26
CA ASP A 571 4.80 -0.47 -35.60
C ASP A 571 4.27 -1.91 -35.76
N CYS A 572 3.82 -2.51 -34.68
CA CYS A 572 3.25 -3.85 -34.62
C CYS A 572 1.94 -3.88 -33.84
N PRO A 573 0.84 -4.37 -34.42
CA PRO A 573 -0.41 -4.52 -33.66
C PRO A 573 -0.27 -5.59 -32.59
N ILE A 574 -0.78 -5.29 -31.40
CA ILE A 574 -0.89 -6.24 -30.30
C ILE A 574 -2.37 -6.44 -29.92
N ASP A 575 -2.82 -7.69 -29.86
CA ASP A 575 -4.14 -8.06 -29.35
C ASP A 575 -3.98 -9.39 -28.61
N ARG A 576 -3.90 -9.31 -27.27
CA ARG A 576 -3.61 -10.46 -26.44
C ARG A 576 -4.67 -10.63 -25.36
N ASN A 577 -5.05 -11.87 -25.11
CA ASN A 577 -5.95 -12.22 -24.02
C ASN A 577 -5.45 -13.46 -23.27
N ILE A 578 -5.77 -13.52 -21.99
CA ILE A 578 -5.48 -14.66 -21.12
C ILE A 578 -6.52 -14.75 -20.01
N ALA A 579 -6.80 -15.98 -19.59
CA ALA A 579 -7.45 -16.23 -18.31
C ALA A 579 -6.45 -16.84 -17.35
N TYR A 580 -6.39 -16.33 -16.12
CA TYR A 580 -5.52 -16.85 -15.08
C TYR A 580 -6.28 -17.01 -13.77
N ALA A 581 -5.75 -17.86 -12.91
CA ALA A 581 -6.28 -18.08 -11.58
C ALA A 581 -5.22 -17.84 -10.52
N MET A 582 -5.65 -17.44 -9.34
CA MET A 582 -4.83 -17.20 -8.18
C MET A 582 -5.49 -17.80 -6.93
N LEU A 583 -4.68 -18.43 -6.10
CA LEU A 583 -5.06 -18.90 -4.77
C LEU A 583 -4.19 -18.17 -3.74
N SER A 584 -4.82 -17.59 -2.73
CA SER A 584 -4.15 -17.10 -1.52
C SER A 584 -4.75 -17.80 -0.31
N ALA A 585 -3.91 -18.35 0.55
CA ALA A 585 -4.33 -19.03 1.77
C ALA A 585 -3.51 -18.56 2.97
N ASN A 586 -4.20 -18.38 4.09
CA ASN A 586 -3.59 -18.06 5.37
C ASN A 586 -4.06 -19.10 6.40
N ALA A 587 -3.16 -19.60 7.23
CA ALA A 587 -3.47 -20.51 8.33
C ALA A 587 -2.66 -20.12 9.56
N THR A 588 -3.34 -19.80 10.66
CA THR A 588 -2.72 -19.48 11.95
C THR A 588 -3.03 -20.60 12.95
N PHE A 589 -1.98 -21.25 13.41
CA PHE A 589 -2.00 -22.28 14.44
C PHE A 589 -1.65 -21.64 15.78
N ARG A 590 -2.50 -21.86 16.80
CA ARG A 590 -2.28 -21.39 18.16
C ARG A 590 -1.92 -22.57 19.02
N PHE A 591 -0.79 -22.48 19.71
CA PHE A 591 -0.31 -23.56 20.57
C PHE A 591 -0.80 -23.44 22.01
N LEU A 592 -1.14 -22.22 22.42
CA LEU A 592 -1.64 -21.90 23.74
C LEU A 592 -3.01 -21.22 23.68
N ARG A 593 -3.86 -21.46 24.67
CA ARG A 593 -5.18 -20.78 24.75
C ARG A 593 -5.07 -19.28 25.03
N SER A 594 -3.99 -18.84 25.66
CA SER A 594 -3.64 -17.42 25.84
C SER A 594 -3.31 -16.68 24.55
N HIS A 595 -3.15 -17.40 23.42
CA HIS A 595 -2.73 -16.86 22.12
C HIS A 595 -1.30 -16.27 22.11
N ASP A 596 -0.51 -16.58 23.14
CA ASP A 596 0.84 -16.02 23.28
C ASP A 596 1.82 -16.61 22.28
N LEU A 597 1.61 -17.87 21.86
CA LEU A 597 2.45 -18.56 20.89
C LEU A 597 1.62 -19.00 19.68
N SER A 598 2.00 -18.55 18.50
CA SER A 598 1.31 -18.89 17.25
C SER A 598 2.27 -19.05 16.08
N LEU A 599 1.91 -19.95 15.16
CA LEU A 599 2.56 -20.15 13.87
C LEU A 599 1.58 -19.78 12.77
N THR A 600 1.98 -18.88 11.87
CA THR A 600 1.20 -18.47 10.71
C THR A 600 1.89 -18.93 9.44
N LEU A 601 1.12 -19.59 8.57
CA LEU A 601 1.51 -19.93 7.21
C LEU A 601 0.72 -19.05 6.25
N ASN A 602 1.41 -18.34 5.34
CA ASN A 602 0.79 -17.58 4.26
C ASN A 602 1.26 -18.17 2.93
N GLY A 603 0.32 -18.61 2.13
CA GLY A 603 0.60 -19.19 0.83
C GLY A 603 -0.08 -18.41 -0.29
N PHE A 604 0.60 -18.30 -1.41
CA PHE A 604 0.11 -17.71 -2.64
C PHE A 604 0.53 -18.56 -3.82
N ALA A 605 -0.35 -18.75 -4.79
CA ALA A 605 -0.04 -19.39 -6.06
C ALA A 605 -0.85 -18.75 -7.18
N ARG A 606 -0.22 -18.53 -8.34
CA ARG A 606 -0.83 -17.96 -9.54
C ARG A 606 -0.42 -18.78 -10.78
N THR A 607 -1.38 -19.04 -11.66
CA THR A 607 -1.10 -19.62 -12.99
C THR A 607 -0.38 -18.60 -13.87
N LYS A 608 -0.04 -18.97 -15.12
CA LYS A 608 0.52 -18.05 -16.11
C LYS A 608 -0.36 -16.81 -16.29
N ALA A 609 0.25 -15.66 -16.52
CA ALA A 609 -0.39 -14.38 -16.83
C ALA A 609 0.41 -13.61 -17.87
N TYR A 610 0.05 -12.36 -18.17
CA TYR A 610 0.88 -11.45 -18.95
C TYR A 610 0.79 -10.01 -18.46
N GLN A 611 1.77 -9.19 -18.87
CA GLN A 611 1.77 -7.74 -18.67
C GLN A 611 2.21 -7.09 -19.99
N GLY A 612 1.28 -6.41 -20.68
CA GLY A 612 1.56 -5.91 -22.02
C GLY A 612 2.07 -7.03 -22.95
N PRO A 613 3.24 -6.88 -23.55
CA PRO A 613 3.85 -7.91 -24.40
C PRO A 613 4.49 -9.06 -23.61
N LEU A 614 4.73 -8.92 -22.30
CA LEU A 614 5.49 -9.88 -21.50
C LEU A 614 4.62 -11.05 -21.04
N ASP A 615 5.10 -12.26 -21.24
CA ASP A 615 4.57 -13.48 -20.64
C ASP A 615 5.12 -13.64 -19.23
N LEU A 616 4.23 -13.91 -18.27
CA LEU A 616 4.55 -14.10 -16.88
C LEU A 616 4.27 -15.55 -16.50
N PRO A 617 5.28 -16.39 -16.27
CA PRO A 617 5.06 -17.78 -15.87
C PRO A 617 4.31 -17.90 -14.54
N ALA A 618 3.86 -19.10 -14.23
CA ALA A 618 3.26 -19.39 -12.92
C ALA A 618 4.24 -19.05 -11.80
N SER A 619 3.71 -18.54 -10.71
CA SER A 619 4.51 -18.16 -9.53
C SER A 619 3.74 -18.43 -8.25
N GLY A 620 4.46 -18.50 -7.13
CA GLY A 620 3.86 -18.63 -5.83
C GLY A 620 4.90 -18.51 -4.74
N ASN A 621 4.45 -18.41 -3.50
CA ASN A 621 5.31 -18.41 -2.34
C ASN A 621 4.65 -19.11 -1.14
N LEU A 622 5.46 -19.45 -0.17
CA LEU A 622 5.04 -19.83 1.17
C LEU A 622 5.89 -19.07 2.20
N ASP A 623 5.22 -18.37 3.09
CA ASP A 623 5.80 -17.62 4.19
C ASP A 623 5.45 -18.29 5.51
N ILE A 624 6.40 -18.32 6.43
CA ILE A 624 6.23 -18.87 7.78
C ILE A 624 6.56 -17.77 8.79
N THR A 625 5.68 -17.61 9.78
CA THR A 625 5.87 -16.64 10.86
C THR A 625 5.57 -17.31 12.20
N LEU A 626 6.56 -17.33 13.09
CA LEU A 626 6.41 -17.74 14.49
C LEU A 626 6.36 -16.47 15.36
N ARG A 627 5.32 -16.33 16.15
CA ARG A 627 5.09 -15.18 17.02
C ARG A 627 4.95 -15.64 18.47
N TYR A 628 5.64 -14.96 19.37
CA TYR A 628 5.53 -15.13 20.81
C TYR A 628 5.29 -13.79 21.51
N ALA A 629 4.17 -13.68 22.21
CA ALA A 629 3.80 -12.50 22.99
C ALA A 629 3.93 -12.79 24.50
N PHE A 630 4.42 -11.83 25.26
CA PHE A 630 4.60 -11.93 26.71
C PHE A 630 4.37 -10.55 27.37
N LEU A 631 4.49 -10.44 28.69
CA LEU A 631 4.12 -9.23 29.43
C LEU A 631 2.68 -8.78 29.15
N GLY A 632 1.74 -9.73 29.11
CA GLY A 632 0.34 -9.43 28.80
C GLY A 632 0.11 -8.92 27.37
N GLY A 633 0.97 -9.30 26.42
CA GLY A 633 0.92 -8.87 25.02
C GLY A 633 1.65 -7.55 24.74
N ASN A 634 2.28 -6.94 25.73
CA ASN A 634 3.04 -5.70 25.56
C ASN A 634 4.42 -5.92 24.94
N ALA A 635 4.98 -7.12 25.05
CA ALA A 635 6.24 -7.49 24.41
C ALA A 635 6.01 -8.64 23.45
N ILE A 636 6.52 -8.53 22.22
CA ILE A 636 6.29 -9.49 21.16
C ILE A 636 7.59 -9.78 20.43
N PHE A 637 7.94 -11.06 20.34
CA PHE A 637 8.97 -11.56 19.42
C PHE A 637 8.32 -12.19 18.20
N THR A 638 8.84 -11.89 17.01
CA THR A 638 8.40 -12.49 15.76
C THR A 638 9.61 -12.97 14.98
N LEU A 639 9.65 -14.26 14.67
CA LEU A 639 10.60 -14.87 13.76
C LEU A 639 9.85 -15.23 12.48
N TYR A 640 10.39 -14.89 11.32
CA TYR A 640 9.75 -15.18 10.04
C TYR A 640 10.75 -15.59 8.96
N CYS A 641 10.24 -16.36 8.00
CA CYS A 641 10.92 -16.66 6.77
C CYS A 641 9.92 -16.56 5.62
N ASN A 642 10.13 -15.62 4.72
CA ASN A 642 9.28 -15.39 3.55
C ASN A 642 9.89 -16.09 2.34
N ASP A 643 9.00 -16.60 1.45
CA ASP A 643 9.36 -17.30 0.23
C ASP A 643 10.38 -18.44 0.45
N ILE A 644 10.03 -19.35 1.36
CA ILE A 644 10.90 -20.46 1.75
C ILE A 644 11.35 -21.35 0.58
N PHE A 645 10.55 -21.40 -0.50
CA PHE A 645 10.83 -22.20 -1.71
C PHE A 645 11.53 -21.42 -2.81
N ARG A 646 11.75 -20.11 -2.67
CA ARG A 646 12.37 -19.24 -3.69
C ARG A 646 11.59 -19.23 -5.00
N THR A 647 10.27 -19.14 -4.93
CA THR A 647 9.38 -19.27 -6.10
C THR A 647 8.53 -18.02 -6.36
N MET A 648 8.72 -16.96 -5.55
CA MET A 648 7.96 -15.71 -5.67
C MET A 648 8.36 -14.91 -6.92
N MET A 649 9.67 -14.81 -7.21
CA MET A 649 10.18 -14.03 -8.33
C MET A 649 9.83 -14.71 -9.64
N ILE A 650 9.19 -13.96 -10.52
CA ILE A 650 8.85 -14.40 -11.85
C ILE A 650 10.03 -14.19 -12.81
N THR A 651 10.04 -14.95 -13.91
CA THR A 651 10.96 -14.81 -15.03
C THR A 651 10.15 -14.34 -16.23
N PRO A 652 9.96 -13.02 -16.46
CA PRO A 652 9.22 -12.54 -17.61
C PRO A 652 9.92 -12.92 -18.91
N GLU A 653 9.10 -13.24 -19.91
CA GLU A 653 9.56 -13.63 -21.25
C GLU A 653 8.84 -12.77 -22.29
N ASN A 654 9.54 -12.38 -23.35
CA ASN A 654 8.97 -11.66 -24.47
C ASN A 654 9.28 -12.44 -25.77
N HIS A 655 8.26 -13.03 -26.37
CA HIS A 655 8.35 -13.77 -27.63
C HIS A 655 7.44 -13.20 -28.73
N TRP A 656 6.86 -12.03 -28.46
CA TRP A 656 5.92 -11.40 -29.39
C TRP A 656 6.66 -10.54 -30.42
N ALA A 657 6.13 -10.49 -31.65
CA ALA A 657 6.61 -9.62 -32.73
C ALA A 657 8.11 -9.75 -33.05
N GLY A 658 8.65 -10.97 -33.02
CA GLY A 658 10.08 -11.23 -33.29
C GLY A 658 11.00 -10.92 -32.10
N GLN A 659 10.47 -10.50 -30.99
CA GLN A 659 11.20 -10.38 -29.74
C GLN A 659 11.56 -11.75 -29.19
N ASN A 660 12.75 -11.88 -28.63
CA ASN A 660 13.15 -13.10 -27.94
C ASN A 660 14.02 -12.75 -26.74
N MET A 661 13.41 -12.71 -25.57
CA MET A 661 14.07 -12.30 -24.35
C MET A 661 13.46 -12.96 -23.13
N ARG A 662 14.30 -13.31 -22.18
CA ARG A 662 13.95 -13.86 -20.90
C ARG A 662 14.78 -13.21 -19.81
N SER A 663 14.14 -12.70 -18.76
CA SER A 663 14.82 -12.07 -17.62
C SER A 663 14.59 -12.88 -16.36
N LYS A 664 15.63 -13.53 -15.85
CA LYS A 664 15.57 -14.32 -14.60
C LYS A 664 16.14 -13.52 -13.44
N TYR A 665 15.30 -13.13 -12.52
CA TYR A 665 15.69 -12.42 -11.31
C TYR A 665 16.15 -13.37 -10.21
N SER A 666 17.18 -12.97 -9.44
CA SER A 666 17.58 -13.68 -8.23
C SER A 666 16.45 -13.70 -7.20
N CYS A 667 16.27 -14.81 -6.54
CA CYS A 667 15.27 -14.99 -5.52
C CYS A 667 15.89 -15.61 -4.27
N TYR A 668 15.81 -14.90 -3.16
CA TYR A 668 16.32 -15.33 -1.87
C TYR A 668 15.21 -15.30 -0.82
N PRO A 669 15.11 -16.29 0.08
CA PRO A 669 14.20 -16.21 1.19
C PRO A 669 14.59 -15.04 2.10
N THR A 670 13.62 -14.32 2.61
CA THR A 670 13.87 -13.28 3.61
C THR A 670 13.61 -13.85 4.99
N THR A 671 14.66 -14.00 5.78
CA THR A 671 14.56 -14.44 7.19
C THR A 671 14.80 -13.26 8.11
N GLY A 672 13.95 -13.09 9.10
CA GLY A 672 14.07 -11.96 10.02
C GLY A 672 13.53 -12.23 11.41
N LEU A 673 14.02 -11.43 12.34
CA LEU A 673 13.58 -11.37 13.72
C LEU A 673 13.15 -9.94 14.02
N SER A 674 12.01 -9.78 14.67
CA SER A 674 11.58 -8.48 15.20
C SER A 674 11.19 -8.56 16.66
N PHE A 675 11.33 -7.43 17.34
CA PHE A 675 10.88 -7.22 18.71
C PHE A 675 10.05 -5.95 18.78
N THR A 676 8.89 -6.05 19.42
CA THR A 676 7.98 -4.93 19.68
C THR A 676 7.78 -4.80 21.17
N TYR A 677 7.88 -3.58 21.72
CA TYR A 677 7.52 -3.28 23.09
C TYR A 677 6.57 -2.09 23.15
N ARG A 678 5.44 -2.27 23.87
CA ARG A 678 4.38 -1.27 24.06
C ARG A 678 4.29 -0.85 25.49
N PHE A 679 4.06 0.43 25.75
CA PHE A 679 3.90 0.99 27.08
C PHE A 679 2.76 2.03 27.11
N GLY A 680 2.29 2.36 28.32
CA GLY A 680 1.23 3.33 28.54
C GLY A 680 -0.14 2.86 28.05
N GLY A 681 -0.43 1.54 28.14
CA GLY A 681 -1.64 0.95 27.62
C GLY A 681 -2.90 1.65 28.13
N TYR A 682 -3.75 2.10 27.22
CA TYR A 682 -5.13 2.52 27.46
C TYR A 682 -5.89 1.34 28.10
N LYS A 683 -6.11 1.41 29.41
CA LYS A 683 -7.14 0.61 30.07
C LYS A 683 -8.47 1.28 29.71
N ALA A 684 -9.18 0.73 28.72
CA ALA A 684 -10.58 1.04 28.59
C ALA A 684 -11.21 0.82 29.97
N LYS A 685 -11.55 1.88 30.69
CA LYS A 685 -12.49 1.77 31.79
C LYS A 685 -13.78 1.29 31.13
N TYR A 686 -14.10 0.01 31.33
CA TYR A 686 -15.45 -0.47 31.15
C TYR A 686 -16.30 0.39 32.11
N HIS A 687 -16.90 1.42 31.55
CA HIS A 687 -18.10 1.96 32.16
C HIS A 687 -19.15 0.90 31.91
N GLU A 688 -19.51 0.12 32.91
CA GLU A 688 -20.76 -0.61 32.93
C GLU A 688 -21.82 0.36 32.44
N ALA A 689 -22.50 0.00 31.37
CA ALA A 689 -23.64 0.78 30.91
C ALA A 689 -24.61 0.81 32.11
N VAL A 690 -24.81 1.98 32.67
CA VAL A 690 -25.79 2.17 33.73
C VAL A 690 -27.11 1.68 33.16
N ASP A 691 -27.65 0.62 33.74
CA ASP A 691 -28.93 0.05 33.35
C ASP A 691 -30.03 1.12 33.58
N THR A 692 -30.40 1.78 32.48
CA THR A 692 -31.49 2.76 32.47
C THR A 692 -32.84 2.12 32.15
N SER A 693 -32.91 0.78 32.06
CA SER A 693 -34.13 0.06 31.68
C SER A 693 -35.29 0.29 32.68
N ARG A 694 -34.99 0.63 33.93
CA ARG A 694 -35.95 1.02 34.97
C ARG A 694 -36.28 2.51 35.04
N MET A 695 -35.69 3.39 34.21
CA MET A 695 -35.88 4.84 34.25
C MET A 695 -36.77 5.38 33.12
N LYS A 696 -37.41 4.54 32.37
CA LYS A 696 -38.44 4.96 31.38
C LYS A 696 -39.82 4.76 32.00
N LYS A 697 -40.49 5.89 32.38
CA LYS A 697 -41.93 5.95 32.52
C LYS A 697 -42.57 5.92 31.11
#